data_39c7b8635cb35bf31a01a514f1810d9d
#
_entry.id   39c7b8635cb35bf31a01a514f1810d9d
#
_cell.length_a   1.000
_cell.length_b   1.000
_cell.length_c   1.000
_cell.angle_alpha   90.00
_cell.angle_beta   90.00
_cell.angle_gamma   90.00
#
_symmetry.space_group_name_H-M   'P 1'
#
loop_
_entity.id
_entity.type
_entity.pdbx_description
1 polymer ?
#
loop_
_entity_poly.entity_id
_entity_poly.type
_entity_poly.pdbx_seq_one_letter_code
_entity_poly.pdbx_strand_id
1 'polypeptide(L)'
;MKRHITSVLLLAATLITATGAPAMRIVRAGSKGTQLLLNGSFEERQQGKPAPWSTWQQGYRLTPGEGRGGSQCVVCERREGEGEFGASQTLTLNRTNIAPFIIRGWSKAENVSGSPDNGYSLYVDITYADGTPLWGQTADFNCGTHDWEERQFVLLPDKPVKSLTSHCLFRGHTGKAWFDDASVEEIPTPAGAVLFQGAPLQGVSEAKPDFKAPLRKLSTRDGLSLTMRDNTITSLQVGGKELGAPSPSGFLVRDFAADSDVYAFTSGACKELGLSLEANFHPGQDHIAIEGRMTDTMGRDRAVTLLFSLPLDATGWQWGDDARRSRLIGGSAEFASTTSLRCGANGKMSLYPLAAVWNEHAGLALALDMDHPAQYRLVYHAGTRQFFIAYDFGLTKDTVRFPSSAGFRFVLYRFDPRWGFRAALQKYYDLFPQQFVKRVAREGGWMPFTDIAKVPGFEDFGFGFQEGASNVAFDDQHGIASFIYVEPMSHWLAMPRDVPRTYDDALSVLNKDLAGARGKQAAEMAAATLTSGIENAEGRLFLHLEKAPWCDGGVFSLSPDPDIATTPEHPFNKAMVMQQAIAAAFKRNEPKQAPPVSQPSTLNPQLTAGLDGVYLDSLEMAAGEMNYRREHFRTASVPLVFDREGRPCQLMIFNTWKFECDIAAQMHARGKLLFANAVLWQFSFPAPQLDVLGTEVNWLQRGAYQPDSDAVMNFRRALCRQKPYCLLMNTDFARFTPELVESYSQRCLFYGVWPGFFDEEAASKDPYWASAKKWYERDRPLFKQYIPLLRRLTTAGWQPLTHASCDNAKILVERFGPEANGTVFLTLLNDTADTQSGTVTADLKALGLNQRVSAQALVSGSAATPSGHGWQISLRPQQAEVLCLSR
;
A
#
# COMPACT_ATOMS: atom_id res chain seq x y z
N MET A 1 -21.27 6.51 -51.23
CA MET A 1 -22.49 6.90 -50.48
C MET A 1 -22.07 7.10 -49.01
N LYS A 2 -21.85 8.37 -48.68
CA LYS A 2 -21.44 8.82 -47.33
C LYS A 2 -22.66 8.74 -46.42
N ARG A 3 -22.54 8.08 -45.25
CA ARG A 3 -23.47 8.28 -44.13
C ARG A 3 -22.65 8.76 -42.96
N HIS A 4 -22.76 10.05 -42.66
CA HIS A 4 -22.39 10.63 -41.39
C HIS A 4 -23.36 10.12 -40.32
N ILE A 5 -22.82 9.53 -39.26
CA ILE A 5 -23.55 9.31 -38.02
C ILE A 5 -22.99 10.34 -37.02
N THR A 6 -23.68 11.43 -36.91
CA THR A 6 -23.47 12.42 -35.85
C THR A 6 -24.17 11.86 -34.61
N SER A 7 -23.42 11.39 -33.66
CA SER A 7 -23.95 11.00 -32.34
C SER A 7 -24.17 12.28 -31.53
N VAL A 8 -25.41 12.77 -31.56
CA VAL A 8 -25.86 13.81 -30.62
C VAL A 8 -26.09 13.10 -29.28
N LEU A 9 -25.23 13.32 -28.32
CA LEU A 9 -25.49 13.02 -26.90
C LEU A 9 -26.54 14.05 -26.43
N LEU A 10 -27.83 13.67 -26.47
CA LEU A 10 -28.87 14.35 -25.69
C LEU A 10 -28.67 13.95 -24.22
N LEU A 11 -27.97 14.77 -23.44
CA LEU A 11 -28.09 14.76 -21.99
C LEU A 11 -29.55 15.18 -21.66
N ALA A 12 -30.42 14.19 -21.44
CA ALA A 12 -31.68 14.43 -20.75
C ALA A 12 -31.33 14.75 -19.27
N ALA A 13 -31.12 16.02 -18.98
CA ALA A 13 -31.14 16.54 -17.63
C ALA A 13 -32.56 16.36 -17.09
N THR A 14 -32.87 15.20 -16.53
CA THR A 14 -34.04 15.05 -15.67
C THR A 14 -33.76 15.95 -14.47
N LEU A 15 -34.41 17.12 -14.41
CA LEU A 15 -34.48 17.94 -13.20
C LEU A 15 -35.18 17.08 -12.11
N ILE A 16 -34.40 16.33 -11.36
CA ILE A 16 -34.83 15.83 -10.07
C ILE A 16 -34.80 17.05 -9.16
N THR A 17 -35.95 17.59 -8.80
CA THR A 17 -36.03 18.62 -7.77
C THR A 17 -35.50 18.02 -6.48
N ALA A 18 -34.26 18.35 -6.14
CA ALA A 18 -33.64 17.95 -4.90
C ALA A 18 -34.51 18.41 -3.73
N THR A 19 -34.98 17.47 -2.91
CA THR A 19 -35.85 17.76 -1.77
C THR A 19 -35.08 18.13 -0.50
N GLY A 20 -33.72 17.98 -0.50
CA GLY A 20 -32.83 18.28 0.64
C GLY A 20 -31.67 19.21 0.26
N ALA A 21 -31.26 20.07 1.19
CA ALA A 21 -30.05 20.86 1.04
C ALA A 21 -28.83 19.97 1.25
N PRO A 22 -27.73 20.13 0.47
CA PRO A 22 -26.52 19.38 0.68
C PRO A 22 -25.87 19.72 2.02
N ALA A 23 -25.27 18.73 2.67
CA ALA A 23 -24.46 18.91 3.87
C ALA A 23 -23.18 19.70 3.58
N MET A 24 -22.58 19.47 2.41
CA MET A 24 -21.43 20.25 1.93
C MET A 24 -21.58 20.49 0.42
N ARG A 25 -21.31 21.72 -0.02
CA ARG A 25 -21.27 22.08 -1.42
C ARG A 25 -19.85 22.07 -1.92
N ILE A 26 -19.63 21.47 -3.08
CA ILE A 26 -18.32 21.39 -3.72
C ILE A 26 -18.25 22.27 -4.96
N VAL A 27 -17.04 22.68 -5.34
CA VAL A 27 -16.75 23.27 -6.64
C VAL A 27 -16.70 22.13 -7.66
N ARG A 28 -17.60 22.16 -8.65
CA ARG A 28 -17.69 21.08 -9.65
C ARG A 28 -16.59 21.18 -10.70
N ALA A 29 -16.01 20.03 -11.05
CA ALA A 29 -14.99 19.94 -12.10
C ALA A 29 -15.52 20.29 -13.51
N GLY A 30 -16.84 20.22 -13.73
CA GLY A 30 -17.47 20.64 -14.98
C GLY A 30 -17.52 22.16 -15.22
N SER A 31 -16.98 22.98 -14.31
CA SER A 31 -16.78 24.41 -14.52
C SER A 31 -15.75 24.63 -15.62
N LYS A 32 -15.98 25.61 -16.50
CA LYS A 32 -15.01 25.97 -17.55
C LYS A 32 -13.72 26.48 -16.91
N GLY A 33 -12.63 25.72 -17.12
CA GLY A 33 -11.30 26.06 -16.62
C GLY A 33 -10.66 27.23 -17.39
N THR A 34 -9.62 27.80 -16.80
CA THR A 34 -8.74 28.76 -17.48
C THR A 34 -7.56 28.00 -18.04
N GLN A 35 -7.39 27.98 -19.36
CA GLN A 35 -6.22 27.36 -20.01
C GLN A 35 -4.96 28.12 -19.63
N LEU A 36 -3.97 27.38 -19.14
CA LEU A 36 -2.70 27.91 -18.67
C LEU A 36 -1.53 27.58 -19.61
N LEU A 37 -1.59 26.43 -20.28
CA LEU A 37 -0.54 25.98 -21.18
C LEU A 37 -0.61 26.81 -22.47
N LEU A 38 0.52 27.34 -22.88
CA LEU A 38 0.63 28.15 -24.10
C LEU A 38 1.00 27.26 -25.28
N ASN A 39 0.39 27.52 -26.43
CA ASN A 39 0.69 26.82 -27.69
C ASN A 39 0.70 25.29 -27.56
N GLY A 40 -0.34 24.71 -26.93
CA GLY A 40 -0.46 23.28 -26.78
C GLY A 40 -0.76 22.51 -28.07
N SER A 41 -1.24 23.21 -29.11
CA SER A 41 -1.35 22.72 -30.48
C SER A 41 -0.05 22.79 -31.29
N PHE A 42 1.02 23.30 -30.71
CA PHE A 42 2.36 23.44 -31.30
C PHE A 42 2.47 24.25 -32.60
N GLU A 43 1.46 25.00 -33.01
CA GLU A 43 1.40 25.74 -34.28
C GLU A 43 2.30 26.98 -34.29
N GLU A 44 2.49 27.64 -33.14
CA GLU A 44 3.33 28.83 -33.04
C GLU A 44 4.81 28.48 -32.94
N ARG A 45 5.62 29.10 -33.78
CA ARG A 45 7.08 28.87 -33.83
C ARG A 45 7.88 30.10 -33.41
N GLN A 46 8.86 29.90 -32.58
CA GLN A 46 9.89 30.87 -32.28
C GLN A 46 11.26 30.22 -32.48
N GLN A 47 12.11 30.77 -33.38
CA GLN A 47 13.41 30.21 -33.71
C GLN A 47 13.37 28.71 -34.13
N GLY A 48 12.31 28.28 -34.83
CA GLY A 48 12.15 26.90 -35.32
C GLY A 48 11.65 25.89 -34.28
N LYS A 49 11.34 26.32 -33.05
CA LYS A 49 10.75 25.49 -31.99
C LYS A 49 9.33 25.97 -31.65
N PRO A 50 8.42 25.13 -31.13
CA PRO A 50 7.12 25.59 -30.65
C PRO A 50 7.34 26.45 -29.40
N ALA A 51 7.00 27.73 -29.47
CA ALA A 51 7.09 28.65 -28.33
C ALA A 51 5.92 28.41 -27.36
N PRO A 52 6.15 28.37 -26.05
CA PRO A 52 7.41 28.42 -25.30
C PRO A 52 7.94 27.04 -24.83
N TRP A 53 7.71 25.98 -25.61
CA TRP A 53 8.09 24.63 -25.25
C TRP A 53 9.63 24.42 -25.30
N SER A 54 10.14 23.75 -24.26
CA SER A 54 11.55 23.36 -24.11
C SER A 54 11.75 21.91 -24.47
N THR A 55 12.98 21.54 -24.84
CA THR A 55 13.38 20.14 -24.99
C THR A 55 13.57 19.50 -23.62
N TRP A 56 13.01 18.28 -23.45
CA TRP A 56 13.35 17.42 -22.32
C TRP A 56 14.30 16.32 -22.82
N GLN A 57 15.45 16.14 -22.18
CA GLN A 57 16.53 15.23 -22.59
C GLN A 57 16.92 15.43 -24.06
N GLN A 58 16.82 14.43 -24.93
CA GLN A 58 17.11 14.50 -26.35
C GLN A 58 16.12 15.39 -27.12
N GLY A 59 14.98 15.72 -26.52
CA GLY A 59 13.99 16.62 -27.06
C GLY A 59 12.98 15.96 -28.01
N TYR A 60 12.65 16.63 -29.09
CA TYR A 60 11.59 16.26 -30.03
C TYR A 60 11.85 16.86 -31.41
N ARG A 61 11.12 16.39 -32.44
CA ARG A 61 11.02 17.03 -33.75
C ARG A 61 9.64 17.68 -33.91
N LEU A 62 9.59 18.82 -34.61
CA LEU A 62 8.34 19.39 -35.11
C LEU A 62 8.07 18.87 -36.51
N THR A 63 6.88 18.32 -36.75
CA THR A 63 6.50 17.75 -38.02
C THR A 63 5.19 18.38 -38.51
N PRO A 64 5.27 19.27 -39.52
CA PRO A 64 4.08 19.84 -40.15
C PRO A 64 3.31 18.80 -40.95
N GLY A 65 1.99 18.84 -40.88
CA GLY A 65 1.10 17.96 -41.64
C GLY A 65 0.89 16.56 -41.04
N GLU A 66 1.62 16.19 -39.99
CA GLU A 66 1.44 14.90 -39.30
C GLU A 66 0.57 15.01 -38.02
N GLY A 67 0.21 16.20 -37.60
CA GLY A 67 -0.66 16.45 -36.45
C GLY A 67 -2.14 16.13 -36.70
N ARG A 68 -2.97 16.32 -35.68
CA ARG A 68 -4.41 16.09 -35.78
C ARG A 68 -5.04 17.00 -36.84
N GLY A 69 -5.81 16.37 -37.75
CA GLY A 69 -6.41 17.12 -38.85
C GLY A 69 -5.43 17.72 -39.86
N GLY A 70 -4.18 17.27 -39.88
CA GLY A 70 -3.14 17.79 -40.75
C GLY A 70 -2.40 19.02 -40.21
N SER A 71 -2.48 19.28 -38.91
CA SER A 71 -1.76 20.32 -38.17
C SER A 71 -0.27 19.98 -37.99
N GLN A 72 0.44 20.81 -37.26
CA GLN A 72 1.80 20.52 -36.81
C GLN A 72 1.74 19.81 -35.44
N CYS A 73 2.67 18.90 -35.17
CA CYS A 73 2.78 18.20 -33.90
C CYS A 73 4.22 18.00 -33.44
N VAL A 74 4.38 17.60 -32.18
CA VAL A 74 5.63 17.13 -31.60
C VAL A 74 5.79 15.63 -31.88
N VAL A 75 7.00 15.22 -32.32
CA VAL A 75 7.35 13.82 -32.57
C VAL A 75 8.55 13.42 -31.74
N CYS A 76 8.42 12.35 -31.00
CA CYS A 76 9.47 11.64 -30.30
C CYS A 76 9.68 10.28 -30.98
N GLU A 77 10.94 9.97 -31.35
CA GLU A 77 11.30 8.68 -31.97
C GLU A 77 12.55 8.17 -31.29
N ARG A 78 12.49 6.96 -30.78
CA ARG A 78 13.55 6.35 -29.96
C ARG A 78 13.84 4.93 -30.40
N ARG A 79 15.14 4.62 -30.54
CA ARG A 79 15.67 3.27 -30.78
C ARG A 79 16.33 2.71 -29.54
N GLU A 80 16.55 1.41 -29.51
CA GLU A 80 17.27 0.76 -28.42
C GLU A 80 18.68 1.35 -28.25
N GLY A 81 19.04 1.69 -27.00
CA GLY A 81 20.33 2.31 -26.67
C GLY A 81 20.37 3.83 -26.82
N GLU A 82 19.32 4.49 -27.32
CA GLU A 82 19.24 5.95 -27.39
C GLU A 82 18.74 6.55 -26.06
N GLY A 83 19.02 7.86 -25.88
CA GLY A 83 18.50 8.60 -24.72
C GLY A 83 16.98 8.81 -24.75
N GLU A 84 16.46 9.46 -23.74
CA GLU A 84 15.03 9.71 -23.55
C GLU A 84 14.58 10.98 -24.29
N PHE A 85 13.30 11.05 -24.67
CA PHE A 85 12.73 12.12 -25.49
C PHE A 85 11.54 12.78 -24.80
N GLY A 86 11.28 14.05 -25.13
CA GLY A 86 10.08 14.75 -24.69
C GLY A 86 10.10 16.26 -24.94
N ALA A 87 8.92 16.85 -24.83
CA ALA A 87 8.71 18.28 -24.81
C ALA A 87 8.18 18.71 -23.45
N SER A 88 8.61 19.86 -22.93
CA SER A 88 8.18 20.35 -21.63
C SER A 88 7.86 21.85 -21.63
N GLN A 89 6.89 22.24 -20.78
CA GLN A 89 6.60 23.65 -20.50
C GLN A 89 6.40 23.82 -19.01
N THR A 90 7.14 24.77 -18.39
CA THR A 90 7.02 25.12 -16.98
C THR A 90 6.19 26.39 -16.83
N LEU A 91 5.17 26.30 -15.99
CA LEU A 91 4.26 27.40 -15.63
C LEU A 91 4.58 27.87 -14.21
N THR A 92 4.92 29.14 -14.03
CA THR A 92 5.07 29.75 -12.71
C THR A 92 3.72 30.35 -12.30
N LEU A 93 3.07 29.73 -11.29
CA LEU A 93 1.69 30.03 -10.93
C LEU A 93 1.61 30.90 -9.66
N ASN A 94 2.47 30.64 -8.65
CA ASN A 94 2.50 31.34 -7.36
C ASN A 94 1.11 31.47 -6.72
N ARG A 95 0.34 30.37 -6.70
CA ARG A 95 -1.01 30.36 -6.16
C ARG A 95 -1.02 30.49 -4.66
N THR A 96 -2.02 31.18 -4.13
CA THR A 96 -2.33 31.27 -2.69
C THR A 96 -3.52 30.38 -2.31
N ASN A 97 -4.32 29.95 -3.28
CA ASN A 97 -5.47 29.07 -3.11
C ASN A 97 -5.19 27.71 -3.71
N ILE A 98 -5.85 26.68 -3.20
CA ILE A 98 -5.90 25.35 -3.80
C ILE A 98 -6.88 25.38 -4.98
N ALA A 99 -6.45 24.89 -6.14
CA ALA A 99 -7.31 24.76 -7.32
C ALA A 99 -7.01 23.43 -8.04
N PRO A 100 -8.03 22.70 -8.53
CA PRO A 100 -7.81 21.55 -9.40
C PRO A 100 -7.30 21.98 -10.78
N PHE A 101 -6.54 21.07 -11.43
CA PHE A 101 -6.14 21.22 -12.82
C PHE A 101 -6.67 20.06 -13.64
N ILE A 102 -7.19 20.33 -14.83
CA ILE A 102 -7.51 19.31 -15.83
C ILE A 102 -6.37 19.29 -16.84
N ILE A 103 -5.73 18.15 -16.98
CA ILE A 103 -4.66 17.93 -17.95
C ILE A 103 -5.23 17.05 -19.06
N ARG A 104 -5.05 17.47 -20.32
CA ARG A 104 -5.48 16.73 -21.51
C ARG A 104 -4.44 16.81 -22.60
N GLY A 105 -4.45 15.85 -23.51
CA GLY A 105 -3.67 15.89 -24.74
C GLY A 105 -3.91 14.65 -25.58
N TRP A 106 -3.47 14.71 -26.81
CA TRP A 106 -3.60 13.65 -27.79
C TRP A 106 -2.27 13.06 -28.15
N SER A 107 -2.24 11.74 -28.38
CA SER A 107 -1.06 11.07 -28.91
C SER A 107 -1.44 9.99 -29.93
N LYS A 108 -0.51 9.75 -30.87
CA LYS A 108 -0.55 8.65 -31.84
C LYS A 108 0.76 7.89 -31.75
N ALA A 109 0.73 6.59 -31.95
CA ALA A 109 1.86 5.70 -31.80
C ALA A 109 2.11 4.82 -33.02
N GLU A 110 3.39 4.53 -33.29
CA GLU A 110 3.85 3.55 -34.27
C GLU A 110 4.93 2.68 -33.64
N ASN A 111 4.64 1.37 -33.48
CA ASN A 111 5.55 0.37 -32.95
C ASN A 111 6.15 0.75 -31.57
N VAL A 112 5.35 1.39 -30.71
CA VAL A 112 5.79 1.72 -29.35
C VAL A 112 5.90 0.44 -28.54
N SER A 113 7.09 0.16 -28.01
CA SER A 113 7.40 -1.04 -27.23
C SER A 113 6.81 -0.97 -25.82
N GLY A 114 6.74 -2.11 -25.14
CA GLY A 114 6.34 -2.19 -23.74
C GLY A 114 4.84 -2.17 -23.53
N SER A 115 4.46 -1.82 -22.31
CA SER A 115 3.06 -1.65 -21.87
C SER A 115 2.81 -0.21 -21.44
N PRO A 116 1.55 0.24 -21.36
CA PRO A 116 1.23 1.57 -20.88
C PRO A 116 1.79 1.83 -19.49
N ASP A 117 2.63 2.84 -19.37
CA ASP A 117 3.21 3.32 -18.12
C ASP A 117 3.47 4.83 -18.18
N ASN A 118 4.07 5.37 -17.12
CA ASN A 118 4.39 6.79 -17.03
C ASN A 118 5.50 7.26 -18.00
N GLY A 119 6.12 6.35 -18.72
CA GLY A 119 7.16 6.68 -19.69
C GLY A 119 6.60 7.16 -21.02
N TYR A 120 5.40 6.69 -21.41
CA TYR A 120 4.69 7.21 -22.58
C TYR A 120 3.38 7.86 -22.12
N SER A 121 3.44 9.16 -21.78
CA SER A 121 2.36 9.82 -21.06
C SER A 121 2.32 11.35 -21.26
N LEU A 122 1.16 11.91 -20.88
CA LEU A 122 1.12 13.30 -20.37
C LEU A 122 1.60 13.25 -18.91
N TYR A 123 2.70 13.90 -18.62
CA TYR A 123 3.36 13.82 -17.33
C TYR A 123 3.45 15.19 -16.68
N VAL A 124 3.09 15.31 -15.42
CA VAL A 124 3.09 16.59 -14.70
C VAL A 124 3.83 16.48 -13.37
N ASP A 125 4.72 17.44 -13.15
CA ASP A 125 5.38 17.70 -11.89
C ASP A 125 4.92 19.02 -11.28
N ILE A 126 4.73 19.06 -9.96
CA ILE A 126 4.36 20.25 -9.22
C ILE A 126 5.40 20.56 -8.15
N THR A 127 5.65 21.85 -7.94
CA THR A 127 6.25 22.39 -6.72
C THR A 127 5.21 23.21 -5.99
N TYR A 128 4.95 22.88 -4.72
CA TYR A 128 4.03 23.64 -3.88
C TYR A 128 4.64 24.97 -3.38
N ALA A 129 3.79 25.86 -2.86
CA ALA A 129 4.22 27.15 -2.35
C ALA A 129 5.20 27.04 -1.15
N ASP A 130 5.14 25.96 -0.39
CA ASP A 130 6.08 25.63 0.70
C ASP A 130 7.40 25.00 0.22
N GLY A 131 7.58 24.83 -1.10
CA GLY A 131 8.76 24.23 -1.72
C GLY A 131 8.74 22.70 -1.79
N THR A 132 7.74 22.01 -1.22
CA THR A 132 7.62 20.56 -1.33
C THR A 132 7.15 20.15 -2.73
N PRO A 133 7.64 19.01 -3.29
CA PRO A 133 7.23 18.56 -4.61
C PRO A 133 6.05 17.57 -4.57
N LEU A 134 5.37 17.46 -5.73
CA LEU A 134 4.51 16.35 -6.09
C LEU A 134 4.90 15.91 -7.50
N TRP A 135 5.59 14.78 -7.61
CA TRP A 135 6.11 14.26 -8.89
C TRP A 135 5.19 13.21 -9.50
N GLY A 136 5.30 13.02 -10.82
CA GLY A 136 4.81 11.85 -11.51
C GLY A 136 3.30 11.73 -11.61
N GLN A 137 2.58 12.81 -11.81
CA GLN A 137 1.15 12.76 -12.09
C GLN A 137 0.95 12.54 -13.58
N THR A 138 0.32 11.41 -13.98
CA THR A 138 0.31 10.98 -15.39
C THR A 138 -1.05 10.56 -15.89
N ALA A 139 -1.22 10.66 -17.22
CA ALA A 139 -2.16 9.89 -18.02
C ALA A 139 -1.39 9.16 -19.11
N ASP A 140 -1.34 7.83 -18.99
CA ASP A 140 -0.51 6.96 -19.81
C ASP A 140 -1.23 6.64 -21.12
N PHE A 141 -0.51 6.69 -22.26
CA PHE A 141 -1.03 6.30 -23.57
C PHE A 141 -0.84 4.81 -23.83
N ASN A 142 -1.63 4.25 -24.74
CA ASN A 142 -1.46 2.86 -25.18
C ASN A 142 -0.16 2.67 -25.95
N CYS A 143 0.52 1.53 -25.73
CA CYS A 143 1.67 1.09 -26.53
C CYS A 143 1.24 0.36 -27.80
N GLY A 144 2.21 0.03 -28.67
CA GLY A 144 1.99 -0.58 -29.98
C GLY A 144 1.81 0.45 -31.09
N THR A 145 0.85 0.20 -31.99
CA THR A 145 0.49 1.12 -33.09
C THR A 145 -0.99 1.46 -32.97
N HIS A 146 -1.28 2.75 -32.83
CA HIS A 146 -2.65 3.25 -32.75
C HIS A 146 -2.75 4.64 -33.39
N ASP A 147 -3.95 5.01 -33.83
CA ASP A 147 -4.28 6.37 -34.27
C ASP A 147 -4.45 7.31 -33.07
N TRP A 148 -4.73 8.58 -33.31
CA TRP A 148 -4.89 9.61 -32.28
C TRP A 148 -5.88 9.18 -31.19
N GLU A 149 -5.38 9.10 -29.95
CA GLU A 149 -6.19 8.89 -28.75
C GLU A 149 -6.04 10.06 -27.78
N GLU A 150 -7.12 10.42 -27.09
CA GLU A 150 -7.09 11.41 -26.02
C GLU A 150 -6.85 10.75 -24.68
N ARG A 151 -6.00 11.41 -23.89
CA ARG A 151 -5.87 11.10 -22.46
C ARG A 151 -6.12 12.37 -21.65
N GLN A 152 -6.77 12.17 -20.49
CA GLN A 152 -6.97 13.25 -19.53
C GLN A 152 -6.93 12.74 -18.10
N PHE A 153 -6.58 13.63 -17.17
CA PHE A 153 -6.76 13.39 -15.74
C PHE A 153 -7.00 14.70 -15.00
N VAL A 154 -7.63 14.59 -13.82
CA VAL A 154 -7.80 15.70 -12.89
C VAL A 154 -6.72 15.63 -11.84
N LEU A 155 -5.90 16.67 -11.75
CA LEU A 155 -4.87 16.83 -10.72
C LEU A 155 -5.45 17.63 -9.57
N LEU A 156 -5.41 17.06 -8.36
CA LEU A 156 -5.96 17.63 -7.13
C LEU A 156 -4.81 17.96 -6.15
N PRO A 157 -4.23 19.17 -6.20
CA PRO A 157 -3.15 19.53 -5.30
C PRO A 157 -3.64 19.65 -3.85
N ASP A 158 -2.86 19.12 -2.91
CA ASP A 158 -3.17 19.24 -1.47
C ASP A 158 -2.85 20.63 -0.89
N LYS A 159 -2.05 21.43 -1.61
CA LYS A 159 -1.54 22.75 -1.19
C LYS A 159 -1.52 23.71 -2.37
N PRO A 160 -1.43 25.03 -2.14
CA PRO A 160 -1.24 26.02 -3.20
C PRO A 160 -0.01 25.72 -4.05
N VAL A 161 -0.16 25.82 -5.37
CA VAL A 161 0.89 25.48 -6.36
C VAL A 161 1.76 26.69 -6.67
N LYS A 162 3.07 26.56 -6.49
CA LYS A 162 4.09 27.54 -6.92
C LYS A 162 4.36 27.44 -8.41
N SER A 163 4.63 26.24 -8.90
CA SER A 163 4.91 25.96 -10.29
C SER A 163 4.44 24.58 -10.71
N LEU A 164 4.11 24.44 -11.99
CA LEU A 164 3.71 23.18 -12.63
C LEU A 164 4.53 23.03 -13.91
N THR A 165 5.14 21.85 -14.12
CA THR A 165 5.79 21.49 -15.38
C THR A 165 5.00 20.38 -16.05
N SER A 166 4.53 20.64 -17.27
CA SER A 166 3.83 19.66 -18.10
C SER A 166 4.78 19.11 -19.16
N HIS A 167 4.75 17.79 -19.37
CA HIS A 167 5.58 17.10 -20.35
C HIS A 167 4.69 16.27 -21.28
N CYS A 168 5.04 16.26 -22.56
CA CYS A 168 4.76 15.19 -23.49
C CYS A 168 5.98 14.24 -23.42
N LEU A 169 5.84 13.13 -22.71
CA LEU A 169 6.98 12.31 -22.28
C LEU A 169 7.07 11.01 -23.07
N PHE A 170 8.29 10.67 -23.52
CA PHE A 170 8.58 9.41 -24.19
C PHE A 170 9.95 8.86 -23.72
N ARG A 171 9.90 7.98 -22.73
CA ARG A 171 11.07 7.35 -22.08
C ARG A 171 10.80 5.88 -21.81
N GLY A 172 11.86 5.07 -21.70
CA GLY A 172 11.74 3.62 -21.43
C GLY A 172 11.15 2.78 -22.56
N HIS A 173 10.53 3.41 -23.55
CA HIS A 173 9.96 2.77 -24.74
C HIS A 173 10.82 3.03 -25.97
N THR A 174 10.75 2.14 -26.96
CA THR A 174 11.25 2.37 -28.33
C THR A 174 10.06 2.54 -29.25
N GLY A 175 10.29 3.07 -30.48
CA GLY A 175 9.24 3.35 -31.46
C GLY A 175 9.04 4.85 -31.69
N LYS A 176 7.88 5.23 -32.19
CA LYS A 176 7.58 6.61 -32.56
C LYS A 176 6.24 7.05 -31.99
N ALA A 177 6.25 8.19 -31.30
CA ALA A 177 5.10 8.82 -30.68
C ALA A 177 4.91 10.26 -31.20
N TRP A 178 3.67 10.62 -31.50
CA TRP A 178 3.25 11.98 -31.85
C TRP A 178 2.40 12.55 -30.72
N PHE A 179 2.60 13.82 -30.39
CA PHE A 179 1.79 14.53 -29.39
C PHE A 179 1.21 15.81 -29.98
N ASP A 180 -0.05 16.08 -29.66
CA ASP A 180 -0.77 17.27 -30.14
C ASP A 180 -1.85 17.71 -29.14
N ASP A 181 -2.33 18.95 -29.26
CA ASP A 181 -3.43 19.52 -28.49
C ASP A 181 -3.30 19.31 -26.96
N ALA A 182 -2.10 19.54 -26.42
CA ALA A 182 -1.88 19.48 -24.98
C ALA A 182 -2.49 20.68 -24.26
N SER A 183 -3.15 20.45 -23.12
CA SER A 183 -3.78 21.51 -22.32
C SER A 183 -3.62 21.26 -20.81
N VAL A 184 -3.52 22.37 -20.07
CA VAL A 184 -3.61 22.43 -18.62
C VAL A 184 -4.61 23.51 -18.26
N GLU A 185 -5.79 23.13 -17.81
CA GLU A 185 -6.85 24.04 -17.42
C GLU A 185 -6.96 24.12 -15.89
N GLU A 186 -6.90 25.31 -15.32
CA GLU A 186 -7.14 25.54 -13.90
C GLU A 186 -8.62 25.79 -13.63
N ILE A 187 -9.22 25.02 -12.72
CA ILE A 187 -10.61 25.20 -12.31
C ILE A 187 -10.67 26.30 -11.24
N PRO A 188 -11.41 27.38 -11.45
CA PRO A 188 -11.49 28.46 -10.48
C PRO A 188 -12.15 28.00 -9.19
N THR A 189 -11.54 28.35 -8.04
CA THR A 189 -12.05 28.07 -6.71
C THR A 189 -12.35 29.36 -5.94
N PRO A 190 -13.33 29.37 -5.02
CA PRO A 190 -13.54 30.49 -4.12
C PRO A 190 -12.30 30.86 -3.30
N ALA A 191 -12.15 32.13 -2.94
CA ALA A 191 -11.10 32.54 -2.01
C ALA A 191 -11.25 31.81 -0.68
N GLY A 192 -10.15 31.20 -0.19
CA GLY A 192 -10.14 30.41 1.03
C GLY A 192 -10.80 29.03 0.91
N ALA A 193 -11.09 28.54 -0.31
CA ALA A 193 -11.56 27.17 -0.51
C ALA A 193 -10.57 26.15 0.08
N VAL A 194 -11.11 25.14 0.75
CA VAL A 194 -10.37 24.03 1.31
C VAL A 194 -10.67 22.76 0.50
N LEU A 195 -9.69 21.87 0.40
CA LEU A 195 -9.87 20.59 -0.28
C LEU A 195 -10.49 19.59 0.70
N PHE A 196 -11.60 18.97 0.32
CA PHE A 196 -12.25 17.89 1.07
C PHE A 196 -12.37 16.65 0.20
N GLN A 197 -11.63 15.60 0.54
CA GLN A 197 -11.61 14.33 -0.18
C GLN A 197 -11.46 14.49 -1.71
N GLY A 198 -10.50 15.32 -2.11
CA GLY A 198 -10.20 15.56 -3.51
C GLY A 198 -11.13 16.56 -4.22
N ALA A 199 -12.08 17.21 -3.52
CA ALA A 199 -12.93 18.25 -4.12
C ALA A 199 -12.82 19.56 -3.34
N PRO A 200 -12.69 20.72 -4.01
CA PRO A 200 -12.71 22.01 -3.32
C PRO A 200 -14.11 22.28 -2.75
N LEU A 201 -14.18 22.69 -1.48
CA LEU A 201 -15.44 23.08 -0.85
C LEU A 201 -15.82 24.51 -1.23
N GLN A 202 -17.07 24.68 -1.63
CA GLN A 202 -17.70 25.98 -1.78
C GLN A 202 -18.34 26.45 -0.47
N GLY A 203 -18.82 25.51 0.35
CA GLY A 203 -19.43 25.81 1.64
C GLY A 203 -19.87 24.58 2.40
N VAL A 204 -20.06 24.74 3.70
CA VAL A 204 -20.51 23.71 4.65
C VAL A 204 -21.82 24.19 5.26
N SER A 205 -22.85 23.32 5.28
CA SER A 205 -24.12 23.59 5.96
C SER A 205 -24.05 23.13 7.40
N GLU A 206 -24.60 23.90 8.32
CA GLU A 206 -24.77 23.45 9.69
C GLU A 206 -25.66 22.20 9.75
N ALA A 207 -25.27 21.20 10.55
CA ALA A 207 -26.06 20.02 10.79
C ALA A 207 -27.34 20.40 11.54
N LYS A 208 -28.51 20.11 10.95
CA LYS A 208 -29.82 20.32 11.59
C LYS A 208 -30.42 18.98 11.95
N PRO A 209 -30.34 18.55 13.24
CA PRO A 209 -30.92 17.30 13.66
C PRO A 209 -32.45 17.33 13.52
N ASP A 210 -33.07 16.24 13.09
CA ASP A 210 -34.51 16.07 13.17
C ASP A 210 -34.93 15.89 14.65
N PHE A 211 -35.44 16.94 15.25
CA PHE A 211 -35.88 16.92 16.65
C PHE A 211 -37.07 16.00 16.88
N LYS A 212 -37.79 15.54 15.85
CA LYS A 212 -38.87 14.56 15.95
C LYS A 212 -38.32 13.12 16.01
N ALA A 213 -37.14 12.86 15.50
CA ALA A 213 -36.51 11.56 15.57
C ALA A 213 -36.13 11.21 17.02
N PRO A 214 -36.28 9.94 17.43
CA PRO A 214 -35.92 9.51 18.77
C PRO A 214 -34.44 9.71 19.04
N LEU A 215 -34.13 10.08 20.28
CA LEU A 215 -32.77 10.21 20.76
C LEU A 215 -32.20 8.82 21.00
N ARG A 216 -31.06 8.50 20.38
CA ARG A 216 -30.32 7.26 20.60
C ARG A 216 -29.00 7.59 21.26
N LYS A 217 -28.74 7.03 22.44
CA LYS A 217 -27.48 7.14 23.16
C LYS A 217 -26.73 5.81 23.11
N LEU A 218 -25.48 5.86 22.65
CA LEU A 218 -24.55 4.74 22.59
C LEU A 218 -23.41 5.02 23.56
N SER A 219 -23.17 4.16 24.52
CA SER A 219 -22.11 4.40 25.53
C SER A 219 -21.33 3.12 25.79
N THR A 220 -20.01 3.24 25.89
CA THR A 220 -19.12 2.19 26.35
C THR A 220 -18.90 2.31 27.85
N ARG A 221 -18.44 1.24 28.52
CA ARG A 221 -18.16 1.27 29.95
C ARG A 221 -16.95 2.12 30.33
N ASP A 222 -16.02 2.28 29.41
CA ASP A 222 -14.82 3.10 29.63
C ASP A 222 -15.04 4.61 29.43
N GLY A 223 -16.30 5.03 29.14
CA GLY A 223 -16.73 6.42 29.14
C GLY A 223 -16.71 7.13 27.78
N LEU A 224 -16.67 6.41 26.66
CA LEU A 224 -17.00 6.96 25.34
C LEU A 224 -18.53 6.98 25.18
N SER A 225 -19.10 8.12 24.74
CA SER A 225 -20.54 8.25 24.51
C SER A 225 -20.84 9.02 23.24
N LEU A 226 -21.72 8.48 22.42
CA LEU A 226 -22.23 9.08 21.19
C LEU A 226 -23.75 9.19 21.30
N THR A 227 -24.28 10.41 21.09
CA THR A 227 -25.74 10.64 21.08
C THR A 227 -26.16 11.08 19.69
N MET A 228 -27.21 10.46 19.17
CA MET A 228 -27.69 10.68 17.80
C MET A 228 -29.19 10.94 17.75
N ARG A 229 -29.62 11.74 16.80
CA ARG A 229 -31.01 11.83 16.32
C ARG A 229 -31.03 11.49 14.85
N ASP A 230 -31.75 10.42 14.50
CA ASP A 230 -31.62 9.80 13.17
C ASP A 230 -30.13 9.58 12.82
N ASN A 231 -29.65 10.16 11.77
CA ASN A 231 -28.26 10.09 11.32
C ASN A 231 -27.35 11.18 11.92
N THR A 232 -27.90 12.23 12.54
CA THR A 232 -27.12 13.36 13.04
C THR A 232 -26.55 13.11 14.43
N ILE A 233 -25.25 13.22 14.62
CA ILE A 233 -24.59 13.15 15.92
C ILE A 233 -24.77 14.48 16.64
N THR A 234 -25.45 14.46 17.78
CA THR A 234 -25.75 15.65 18.58
C THR A 234 -24.84 15.82 19.79
N SER A 235 -24.09 14.78 20.18
CA SER A 235 -23.11 14.84 21.27
C SER A 235 -22.09 13.73 21.12
N LEU A 236 -20.82 14.08 21.31
CA LEU A 236 -19.66 13.17 21.36
C LEU A 236 -18.92 13.43 22.67
N GLN A 237 -18.87 12.45 23.58
CA GLN A 237 -18.25 12.64 24.91
C GLN A 237 -17.19 11.58 25.19
N VAL A 238 -16.12 12.00 25.86
CA VAL A 238 -15.10 11.14 26.45
C VAL A 238 -14.94 11.48 27.92
N GLY A 239 -15.17 10.50 28.81
CA GLY A 239 -15.10 10.73 30.25
C GLY A 239 -16.10 11.76 30.75
N GLY A 240 -17.24 11.92 30.10
CA GLY A 240 -18.29 12.91 30.41
C GLY A 240 -18.01 14.31 29.87
N LYS A 241 -16.85 14.58 29.26
CA LYS A 241 -16.53 15.87 28.65
C LYS A 241 -17.03 15.88 27.20
N GLU A 242 -17.80 16.92 26.84
CA GLU A 242 -18.26 17.14 25.47
C GLU A 242 -17.11 17.56 24.55
N LEU A 243 -16.99 16.92 23.40
CA LEU A 243 -15.98 17.16 22.37
C LEU A 243 -16.62 17.58 21.04
N GLY A 244 -17.97 17.45 20.91
CA GLY A 244 -18.70 17.73 19.67
C GLY A 244 -18.56 19.16 19.22
N ALA A 245 -18.48 19.37 17.92
CA ALA A 245 -18.47 20.66 17.24
C ALA A 245 -19.67 20.78 16.28
N PRO A 246 -20.14 21.99 15.94
CA PRO A 246 -21.16 22.17 14.91
C PRO A 246 -20.55 21.90 13.52
N SER A 247 -20.67 20.66 13.04
CA SER A 247 -20.22 20.25 11.71
C SER A 247 -21.11 19.13 11.16
N PRO A 248 -21.14 18.89 9.84
CA PRO A 248 -21.84 17.74 9.28
C PRO A 248 -21.36 16.43 9.89
N SER A 249 -22.30 15.56 10.28
CA SER A 249 -21.98 14.36 11.05
C SER A 249 -22.86 13.17 10.70
N GLY A 250 -22.47 11.99 11.17
CA GLY A 250 -23.09 10.72 10.81
C GLY A 250 -22.68 10.26 9.41
N PHE A 251 -23.55 9.52 8.74
CA PHE A 251 -23.28 9.02 7.40
C PHE A 251 -23.57 10.09 6.34
N LEU A 252 -22.55 10.38 5.56
CA LEU A 252 -22.55 11.31 4.44
C LEU A 252 -22.16 10.56 3.18
N VAL A 253 -22.62 11.03 2.01
CA VAL A 253 -22.31 10.38 0.74
C VAL A 253 -22.17 11.39 -0.39
N ARG A 254 -21.24 11.09 -1.31
CA ARG A 254 -21.04 11.80 -2.57
C ARG A 254 -21.06 10.80 -3.72
N ASP A 255 -21.76 11.10 -4.80
CA ASP A 255 -21.59 10.39 -6.08
C ASP A 255 -20.45 11.06 -6.84
N PHE A 256 -19.31 10.35 -6.91
CA PHE A 256 -18.11 10.84 -7.58
C PHE A 256 -18.31 10.94 -9.09
N ALA A 257 -18.88 9.90 -9.71
CA ALA A 257 -19.11 9.88 -11.17
C ALA A 257 -20.09 10.98 -11.63
N ALA A 258 -21.07 11.33 -10.80
CA ALA A 258 -22.00 12.41 -11.08
C ALA A 258 -21.51 13.80 -10.62
N ASP A 259 -20.30 13.88 -10.06
CA ASP A 259 -19.71 15.10 -9.48
C ASP A 259 -20.71 15.83 -8.55
N SER A 260 -21.40 15.07 -7.68
CA SER A 260 -22.45 15.60 -6.82
C SER A 260 -21.88 16.37 -5.62
N ASP A 261 -22.71 17.22 -5.00
CA ASP A 261 -22.48 17.69 -3.64
C ASP A 261 -22.47 16.51 -2.65
N VAL A 262 -22.06 16.78 -1.40
CA VAL A 262 -22.11 15.79 -0.30
C VAL A 262 -23.45 15.90 0.40
N TYR A 263 -24.17 14.80 0.50
CA TYR A 263 -25.48 14.70 1.14
C TYR A 263 -25.44 13.84 2.39
N ALA A 264 -26.33 14.12 3.35
CA ALA A 264 -26.55 13.27 4.51
C ALA A 264 -27.68 12.27 4.22
N PHE A 265 -27.58 11.06 4.81
CA PHE A 265 -28.72 10.14 4.85
C PHE A 265 -29.77 10.64 5.86
N THR A 266 -31.03 10.49 5.52
CA THR A 266 -32.19 10.77 6.39
C THR A 266 -33.05 9.53 6.43
N SER A 267 -33.32 8.99 7.62
CA SER A 267 -34.08 7.74 7.82
C SER A 267 -33.60 6.60 6.92
N GLY A 268 -32.28 6.45 6.79
CA GLY A 268 -31.64 5.42 5.97
C GLY A 268 -31.69 5.63 4.46
N ALA A 269 -32.07 6.81 3.98
CA ALA A 269 -32.14 7.12 2.53
C ALA A 269 -31.43 8.44 2.19
N CYS A 270 -30.77 8.47 1.02
CA CYS A 270 -30.36 9.69 0.31
C CYS A 270 -31.14 9.73 -1.01
N LYS A 271 -32.28 10.42 -1.00
CA LYS A 271 -33.20 10.48 -2.15
C LYS A 271 -32.59 11.22 -3.32
N GLU A 272 -31.75 12.21 -3.07
CA GLU A 272 -31.06 13.04 -4.04
C GLU A 272 -30.16 12.18 -4.96
N LEU A 273 -29.56 11.13 -4.40
CA LEU A 273 -28.66 10.26 -5.11
C LEU A 273 -29.24 8.86 -5.40
N GLY A 274 -30.48 8.56 -4.93
CA GLY A 274 -31.09 7.23 -5.08
C GLY A 274 -30.30 6.14 -4.36
N LEU A 275 -29.84 6.41 -3.15
CA LEU A 275 -29.08 5.48 -2.30
C LEU A 275 -29.85 5.19 -1.02
N SER A 276 -29.75 3.94 -0.55
CA SER A 276 -30.23 3.52 0.78
C SER A 276 -29.05 3.06 1.64
N LEU A 277 -29.20 3.18 2.96
CA LEU A 277 -28.22 2.80 3.96
C LEU A 277 -28.89 2.05 5.10
N GLU A 278 -28.37 0.87 5.40
CA GLU A 278 -28.64 0.16 6.64
C GLU A 278 -27.37 0.21 7.49
N ALA A 279 -27.48 0.68 8.73
CA ALA A 279 -26.35 0.79 9.65
C ALA A 279 -26.72 0.36 11.06
N ASN A 280 -25.91 -0.50 11.64
CA ASN A 280 -26.03 -1.03 12.99
C ASN A 280 -24.87 -0.55 13.86
N PHE A 281 -25.20 -0.17 15.09
CA PHE A 281 -24.24 0.30 16.07
C PHE A 281 -24.27 -0.62 17.27
N HIS A 282 -23.14 -1.19 17.65
CA HIS A 282 -22.98 -2.14 18.72
C HIS A 282 -22.01 -1.59 19.78
N PRO A 283 -22.55 -0.87 20.82
CA PRO A 283 -21.70 -0.39 21.90
C PRO A 283 -21.24 -1.58 22.76
N GLY A 284 -19.92 -1.76 22.85
CA GLY A 284 -19.25 -2.76 23.66
C GLY A 284 -18.80 -2.24 25.03
N GLN A 285 -17.84 -2.93 25.63
CA GLN A 285 -17.25 -2.48 26.89
C GLN A 285 -16.38 -1.24 26.71
N ASP A 286 -15.65 -1.17 25.59
CA ASP A 286 -14.53 -0.26 25.37
C ASP A 286 -14.41 0.24 23.93
N HIS A 287 -15.38 -0.05 23.07
CA HIS A 287 -15.51 0.43 21.72
C HIS A 287 -16.97 0.42 21.26
N ILE A 288 -17.26 1.13 20.18
CA ILE A 288 -18.52 1.07 19.45
C ILE A 288 -18.20 0.45 18.09
N ALA A 289 -18.69 -0.76 17.81
CA ALA A 289 -18.60 -1.34 16.47
C ALA A 289 -19.75 -0.81 15.60
N ILE A 290 -19.45 -0.50 14.37
CA ILE A 290 -20.39 0.06 13.40
C ILE A 290 -20.24 -0.75 12.11
N GLU A 291 -21.35 -1.31 11.64
CA GLU A 291 -21.40 -2.09 10.42
C GLU A 291 -22.66 -1.80 9.63
N GLY A 292 -22.65 -2.03 8.34
CA GLY A 292 -23.81 -1.77 7.52
C GLY A 292 -23.59 -2.05 6.04
N ARG A 293 -24.57 -1.64 5.27
CA ARG A 293 -24.62 -1.79 3.82
C ARG A 293 -25.22 -0.56 3.17
N MET A 294 -24.58 -0.07 2.14
CA MET A 294 -25.13 0.93 1.23
C MET A 294 -25.57 0.25 -0.06
N THR A 295 -26.74 0.62 -0.58
CA THR A 295 -27.33 0.01 -1.80
C THR A 295 -27.77 1.10 -2.76
N ASP A 296 -27.46 0.92 -4.05
CA ASP A 296 -28.00 1.72 -5.14
C ASP A 296 -29.41 1.27 -5.46
N THR A 297 -30.37 2.19 -5.48
CA THR A 297 -31.79 1.89 -5.80
C THR A 297 -32.13 2.12 -7.27
N MET A 298 -31.16 2.59 -8.07
CA MET A 298 -31.36 2.93 -9.48
C MET A 298 -30.89 1.83 -10.45
N GLY A 299 -30.12 0.84 -9.96
CA GLY A 299 -29.67 -0.32 -10.73
C GLY A 299 -28.64 -0.02 -11.83
N ARG A 300 -27.85 1.05 -11.66
CA ARG A 300 -26.77 1.44 -12.58
C ARG A 300 -25.40 1.30 -11.91
N ASP A 301 -24.34 1.39 -12.73
CA ASP A 301 -22.98 1.50 -12.20
C ASP A 301 -22.80 2.84 -11.47
N ARG A 302 -22.14 2.80 -10.31
CA ARG A 302 -21.91 3.97 -9.46
C ARG A 302 -20.48 4.02 -8.97
N ALA A 303 -19.98 5.25 -8.81
CA ALA A 303 -18.74 5.54 -8.08
C ALA A 303 -19.10 6.47 -6.92
N VAL A 304 -19.13 5.94 -5.71
CA VAL A 304 -19.63 6.68 -4.56
C VAL A 304 -18.64 6.65 -3.40
N THR A 305 -18.49 7.80 -2.73
CA THR A 305 -17.74 7.90 -1.47
C THR A 305 -18.72 7.97 -0.32
N LEU A 306 -18.72 6.95 0.54
CA LEU A 306 -19.48 6.90 1.79
C LEU A 306 -18.57 7.36 2.93
N LEU A 307 -19.04 8.31 3.76
CA LEU A 307 -18.32 8.76 4.94
C LEU A 307 -19.14 8.49 6.20
N PHE A 308 -18.45 8.14 7.30
CA PHE A 308 -19.00 8.29 8.65
C PHE A 308 -18.17 9.33 9.39
N SER A 309 -18.80 10.44 9.75
CA SER A 309 -18.16 11.65 10.25
C SER A 309 -18.54 11.94 11.71
N LEU A 310 -17.52 12.08 12.55
CA LEU A 310 -17.63 12.57 13.92
C LEU A 310 -17.42 14.09 13.92
N PRO A 311 -18.33 14.86 14.52
CA PRO A 311 -18.21 16.30 14.67
C PRO A 311 -17.24 16.63 15.81
N LEU A 312 -15.97 16.86 15.52
CA LEU A 312 -14.90 17.00 16.52
C LEU A 312 -14.07 18.26 16.23
N ASP A 313 -13.98 19.18 17.19
CA ASP A 313 -12.96 20.24 17.14
C ASP A 313 -11.66 19.75 17.83
N ALA A 314 -10.74 19.27 17.02
CA ALA A 314 -9.43 18.82 17.47
C ALA A 314 -8.34 19.90 17.24
N THR A 315 -8.68 21.18 17.11
CA THR A 315 -7.69 22.27 17.01
C THR A 315 -6.75 22.24 18.22
N GLY A 316 -5.44 22.21 17.96
CA GLY A 316 -4.43 22.08 19.00
C GLY A 316 -4.20 20.66 19.53
N TRP A 317 -4.90 19.65 19.01
CA TRP A 317 -4.63 18.25 19.30
C TRP A 317 -3.48 17.72 18.42
N GLN A 318 -3.02 16.51 18.72
CA GLN A 318 -2.08 15.78 17.90
C GLN A 318 -2.83 14.84 16.94
N TRP A 319 -2.37 14.76 15.71
CA TRP A 319 -2.65 13.70 14.75
C TRP A 319 -1.49 12.70 14.75
N GLY A 320 -1.76 11.41 14.90
CA GLY A 320 -0.73 10.37 14.85
C GLY A 320 -0.42 9.93 13.43
N ASP A 321 0.80 10.18 12.95
CA ASP A 321 1.27 9.67 11.68
C ASP A 321 1.73 8.20 11.79
N ASP A 322 2.40 7.87 12.90
CA ASP A 322 2.85 6.51 13.26
C ASP A 322 3.20 6.43 14.76
N ALA A 323 3.86 5.34 15.16
CA ALA A 323 4.24 5.11 16.56
C ALA A 323 5.20 6.15 17.15
N ARG A 324 5.88 6.98 16.36
CA ARG A 324 6.85 7.98 16.80
C ARG A 324 6.56 9.40 16.35
N ARG A 325 5.81 9.56 15.26
CA ARG A 325 5.58 10.88 14.67
C ARG A 325 4.14 11.32 14.84
N SER A 326 3.99 12.60 15.19
CA SER A 326 2.69 13.26 15.23
C SER A 326 2.79 14.67 14.69
N ARG A 327 1.66 15.21 14.26
CA ARG A 327 1.51 16.59 13.77
C ARG A 327 0.48 17.32 14.61
N LEU A 328 0.80 18.56 14.98
CA LEU A 328 -0.16 19.45 15.63
C LEU A 328 -1.28 19.84 14.66
N ILE A 329 -2.51 19.58 15.03
CA ILE A 329 -3.69 19.91 14.22
C ILE A 329 -3.94 21.41 14.26
N GLY A 330 -3.99 22.03 13.08
CA GLY A 330 -4.27 23.45 12.90
C GLY A 330 -4.54 23.79 11.43
N GLY A 331 -4.87 25.04 11.17
CA GLY A 331 -5.20 25.50 9.82
C GLY A 331 -6.52 24.93 9.30
N SER A 332 -6.56 24.59 8.00
CA SER A 332 -7.76 24.11 7.32
C SER A 332 -7.55 22.83 6.49
N ALA A 333 -6.37 22.22 6.56
CA ALA A 333 -5.98 21.06 5.75
C ALA A 333 -6.54 19.74 6.30
N GLU A 334 -6.44 18.69 5.47
CA GLU A 334 -6.65 17.30 5.85
C GLU A 334 -5.40 16.71 6.52
N PHE A 335 -5.61 15.98 7.60
CA PHE A 335 -4.61 15.16 8.27
C PHE A 335 -4.93 13.69 7.99
N ALA A 336 -4.01 13.00 7.34
CA ALA A 336 -4.11 11.60 7.01
C ALA A 336 -2.71 10.98 6.90
N SER A 337 -2.61 9.66 7.10
CA SER A 337 -1.41 8.86 6.82
C SER A 337 -1.76 7.88 5.72
N THR A 338 -1.36 8.18 4.47
CA THR A 338 -1.86 7.50 3.27
C THR A 338 -0.75 7.02 2.35
N THR A 339 -1.07 6.01 1.55
CA THR A 339 -0.36 5.63 0.33
C THR A 339 -1.12 6.12 -0.90
N SER A 340 -0.41 6.26 -2.02
CA SER A 340 -0.99 6.65 -3.30
C SER A 340 -1.49 5.44 -4.06
N LEU A 341 -2.69 5.55 -4.61
CA LEU A 341 -3.29 4.59 -5.54
C LEU A 341 -3.80 5.31 -6.78
N ARG A 342 -4.16 4.57 -7.82
CA ARG A 342 -4.78 5.13 -9.04
C ARG A 342 -6.32 5.07 -9.01
N CYS A 343 -6.93 4.68 -7.90
CA CYS A 343 -8.36 4.49 -7.73
C CYS A 343 -8.92 5.31 -6.56
N GLY A 344 -10.24 5.43 -6.51
CA GLY A 344 -10.98 6.17 -5.50
C GLY A 344 -11.01 7.69 -5.74
N ALA A 345 -11.73 8.40 -4.88
CA ALA A 345 -12.07 9.81 -5.04
C ALA A 345 -10.87 10.77 -5.10
N ASN A 346 -9.77 10.45 -4.44
CA ASN A 346 -8.56 11.28 -4.40
C ASN A 346 -7.27 10.52 -4.66
N GLY A 347 -7.36 9.27 -5.11
CA GLY A 347 -6.17 8.44 -5.40
C GLY A 347 -5.35 8.07 -4.18
N LYS A 348 -5.94 8.04 -2.99
CA LYS A 348 -5.26 7.74 -1.72
C LYS A 348 -6.01 6.66 -0.93
N MET A 349 -5.26 5.89 -0.16
CA MET A 349 -5.76 4.92 0.82
C MET A 349 -4.99 5.07 2.12
N SER A 350 -5.63 4.87 3.27
CA SER A 350 -4.93 4.88 4.55
C SER A 350 -3.93 3.74 4.67
N LEU A 351 -2.72 4.08 5.11
CA LEU A 351 -1.62 3.14 5.30
C LEU A 351 -1.90 2.22 6.50
N TYR A 352 -2.31 2.79 7.63
CA TYR A 352 -2.66 2.06 8.85
C TYR A 352 -4.16 1.73 8.90
N PRO A 353 -4.55 0.60 9.53
CA PRO A 353 -5.97 0.26 9.74
C PRO A 353 -6.61 1.11 10.86
N LEU A 354 -5.88 2.03 11.45
CA LEU A 354 -6.36 2.96 12.47
C LEU A 354 -5.82 4.37 12.24
N ALA A 355 -6.57 5.35 12.72
CA ALA A 355 -6.11 6.72 12.91
C ALA A 355 -6.42 7.20 14.32
N ALA A 356 -5.57 8.03 14.88
CA ALA A 356 -5.64 8.51 16.25
C ALA A 356 -5.46 10.02 16.35
N VAL A 357 -6.33 10.67 17.13
CA VAL A 357 -6.23 12.06 17.51
C VAL A 357 -6.28 12.18 19.03
N TRP A 358 -5.45 13.04 19.64
CA TRP A 358 -5.40 13.18 21.10
C TRP A 358 -4.89 14.53 21.56
N ASN A 359 -5.24 14.87 22.78
CA ASN A 359 -4.62 15.92 23.57
C ASN A 359 -4.24 15.36 24.97
N GLU A 360 -3.88 16.19 25.93
CA GLU A 360 -3.50 15.76 27.27
C GLU A 360 -4.66 15.06 28.07
N HIS A 361 -5.92 15.23 27.64
CA HIS A 361 -7.11 14.76 28.38
C HIS A 361 -7.85 13.62 27.71
N ALA A 362 -7.82 13.53 26.38
CA ALA A 362 -8.59 12.58 25.61
C ALA A 362 -7.86 12.06 24.40
N GLY A 363 -8.06 10.79 24.08
CA GLY A 363 -7.65 10.15 22.83
C GLY A 363 -8.84 9.45 22.18
N LEU A 364 -9.01 9.65 20.87
CA LEU A 364 -10.02 9.01 20.04
C LEU A 364 -9.38 8.36 18.83
N ALA A 365 -9.87 7.18 18.45
CA ALA A 365 -9.44 6.47 17.25
C ALA A 365 -10.63 5.91 16.47
N LEU A 366 -10.51 5.96 15.15
CA LEU A 366 -11.30 5.19 14.19
C LEU A 366 -10.42 4.09 13.62
N ALA A 367 -10.96 2.87 13.47
CA ALA A 367 -10.18 1.75 12.93
C ALA A 367 -11.04 0.75 12.16
N LEU A 368 -10.40 0.06 11.20
CA LEU A 368 -10.96 -1.06 10.48
C LEU A 368 -10.52 -2.39 11.08
N ASP A 369 -11.37 -3.39 10.91
CA ASP A 369 -11.01 -4.80 11.03
C ASP A 369 -10.30 -5.24 9.73
N MET A 370 -9.03 -5.64 9.79
CA MET A 370 -8.26 -6.06 8.60
C MET A 370 -8.84 -7.32 7.92
N ASP A 371 -9.68 -8.10 8.61
CA ASP A 371 -10.42 -9.23 8.00
C ASP A 371 -11.61 -8.76 7.13
N HIS A 372 -11.86 -7.46 7.07
CA HIS A 372 -12.88 -6.83 6.23
C HIS A 372 -12.27 -5.68 5.42
N PRO A 373 -11.34 -5.99 4.50
CA PRO A 373 -10.66 -4.97 3.72
C PRO A 373 -11.62 -4.20 2.80
N ALA A 374 -11.28 -2.97 2.53
CA ALA A 374 -11.95 -2.08 1.59
C ALA A 374 -10.97 -0.98 1.13
N GLN A 375 -11.32 -0.24 0.11
CA GLN A 375 -10.67 1.04 -0.17
C GLN A 375 -11.20 2.07 0.83
N TYR A 376 -10.34 2.57 1.73
CA TYR A 376 -10.76 3.48 2.80
C TYR A 376 -9.73 4.57 3.09
N ARG A 377 -10.21 5.65 3.70
CA ARG A 377 -9.38 6.72 4.27
C ARG A 377 -9.87 7.09 5.65
N LEU A 378 -8.93 7.19 6.59
CA LEU A 378 -9.12 7.71 7.93
C LEU A 378 -8.52 9.11 7.97
N VAL A 379 -9.33 10.12 8.26
CA VAL A 379 -8.96 11.52 8.05
C VAL A 379 -9.49 12.40 9.17
N TYR A 380 -8.70 13.38 9.61
CA TYR A 380 -9.19 14.55 10.30
C TYR A 380 -9.11 15.77 9.37
N HIS A 381 -10.24 16.43 9.12
CA HIS A 381 -10.29 17.65 8.31
C HIS A 381 -10.46 18.88 9.20
N ALA A 382 -9.39 19.69 9.32
CA ALA A 382 -9.36 20.82 10.27
C ALA A 382 -10.34 21.94 9.88
N GLY A 383 -10.48 22.24 8.59
CA GLY A 383 -11.38 23.29 8.09
C GLY A 383 -12.86 23.01 8.34
N THR A 384 -13.28 21.74 8.34
CA THR A 384 -14.67 21.34 8.61
C THR A 384 -14.88 20.76 10.00
N ARG A 385 -13.82 20.58 10.81
CA ARG A 385 -13.85 20.00 12.16
C ARG A 385 -14.49 18.61 12.20
N GLN A 386 -14.04 17.74 11.30
CA GLN A 386 -14.57 16.40 11.14
C GLN A 386 -13.47 15.36 11.29
N PHE A 387 -13.70 14.34 12.13
CA PHE A 387 -12.88 13.12 12.17
C PHE A 387 -13.70 11.98 11.56
N PHE A 388 -13.26 11.42 10.43
CA PHE A 388 -14.10 10.49 9.68
C PHE A 388 -13.32 9.33 9.07
N ILE A 389 -14.09 8.28 8.75
CA ILE A 389 -13.71 7.24 7.81
C ILE A 389 -14.49 7.46 6.51
N ALA A 390 -13.80 7.36 5.38
CA ALA A 390 -14.38 7.40 4.04
C ALA A 390 -14.10 6.08 3.31
N TYR A 391 -15.11 5.55 2.62
CA TYR A 391 -15.02 4.37 1.76
C TYR A 391 -15.31 4.78 0.32
N ASP A 392 -14.53 4.27 -0.63
CA ASP A 392 -14.78 4.44 -2.05
C ASP A 392 -15.34 3.14 -2.64
N PHE A 393 -16.59 3.18 -3.10
CA PHE A 393 -17.30 2.01 -3.59
C PHE A 393 -17.70 2.15 -5.07
N GLY A 394 -17.27 1.18 -5.88
CA GLY A 394 -17.83 0.92 -7.20
C GLY A 394 -19.02 -0.02 -7.08
N LEU A 395 -20.25 0.49 -7.24
CA LEU A 395 -21.45 -0.34 -7.19
C LEU A 395 -21.85 -0.77 -8.59
N THR A 396 -22.12 -2.07 -8.76
CA THR A 396 -22.62 -2.65 -10.01
C THR A 396 -23.51 -3.87 -9.73
N LYS A 397 -24.43 -4.17 -10.62
CA LYS A 397 -25.26 -5.37 -10.55
C LYS A 397 -24.49 -6.67 -10.81
N ASP A 398 -23.25 -6.60 -11.32
CA ASP A 398 -22.49 -7.76 -11.76
C ASP A 398 -21.84 -8.54 -10.62
N THR A 399 -21.75 -7.98 -9.42
CA THR A 399 -21.32 -8.71 -8.24
C THR A 399 -22.43 -9.64 -7.73
N VAL A 400 -22.11 -10.91 -7.41
CA VAL A 400 -23.12 -11.88 -6.95
C VAL A 400 -23.39 -11.73 -5.45
N ARG A 401 -22.34 -11.50 -4.66
CA ARG A 401 -22.45 -11.44 -3.17
C ARG A 401 -23.09 -10.14 -2.68
N PHE A 402 -22.99 -9.06 -3.43
CA PHE A 402 -23.49 -7.73 -3.05
C PHE A 402 -23.94 -6.91 -4.27
N PRO A 403 -24.92 -7.40 -5.06
CA PRO A 403 -25.36 -6.73 -6.30
C PRO A 403 -25.82 -5.30 -5.99
N SER A 404 -25.30 -4.33 -6.73
CA SER A 404 -25.55 -2.88 -6.58
C SER A 404 -25.37 -2.37 -5.14
N SER A 405 -24.56 -3.04 -4.31
CA SER A 405 -24.38 -2.67 -2.91
C SER A 405 -22.95 -2.84 -2.43
N ALA A 406 -22.61 -2.27 -1.28
CA ALA A 406 -21.34 -2.46 -0.60
C ALA A 406 -21.51 -2.48 0.90
N GLY A 407 -20.88 -3.45 1.56
CA GLY A 407 -20.82 -3.53 3.02
C GLY A 407 -19.64 -2.73 3.57
N PHE A 408 -19.77 -2.27 4.82
CA PHE A 408 -18.69 -1.63 5.57
C PHE A 408 -18.71 -2.07 7.02
N ARG A 409 -17.53 -2.04 7.66
CA ARG A 409 -17.38 -2.33 9.09
C ARG A 409 -16.19 -1.58 9.65
N PHE A 410 -16.35 -0.91 10.79
CA PHE A 410 -15.30 -0.19 11.49
C PHE A 410 -15.64 -0.03 12.98
N VAL A 411 -14.67 0.44 13.76
CA VAL A 411 -14.83 0.68 15.20
C VAL A 411 -14.41 2.09 15.57
N LEU A 412 -15.11 2.64 16.55
CA LEU A 412 -14.76 3.86 17.26
C LEU A 412 -14.39 3.50 18.70
N TYR A 413 -13.23 3.95 19.18
CA TYR A 413 -12.80 3.73 20.56
C TYR A 413 -12.00 4.91 21.12
N ARG A 414 -11.94 4.98 22.45
CA ARG A 414 -11.07 5.86 23.18
C ARG A 414 -9.80 5.14 23.63
N PHE A 415 -8.71 5.89 23.89
CA PHE A 415 -7.48 5.34 24.41
C PHE A 415 -6.82 6.31 25.42
N ASP A 416 -5.82 5.85 26.17
CA ASP A 416 -5.03 6.68 27.09
C ASP A 416 -4.11 7.63 26.28
N PRO A 417 -4.31 8.95 26.32
CA PRO A 417 -3.59 9.88 25.48
C PRO A 417 -2.09 10.01 25.79
N ARG A 418 -1.63 9.56 26.97
CA ARG A 418 -0.23 9.68 27.39
C ARG A 418 0.77 9.06 26.44
N TRP A 419 0.37 8.03 25.71
CA TRP A 419 1.19 7.30 24.73
C TRP A 419 0.75 7.54 23.29
N GLY A 420 -0.18 8.44 23.05
CA GLY A 420 -0.60 8.84 21.71
C GLY A 420 -0.93 7.66 20.80
N PHE A 421 -0.38 7.67 19.59
CA PHE A 421 -0.62 6.61 18.61
C PHE A 421 -0.26 5.20 19.13
N ARG A 422 0.79 5.07 19.97
CA ARG A 422 1.19 3.79 20.57
C ARG A 422 0.09 3.19 21.45
N ALA A 423 -0.63 4.01 22.20
CA ALA A 423 -1.76 3.56 23.02
C ALA A 423 -2.99 3.20 22.16
N ALA A 424 -3.24 3.97 21.12
CA ALA A 424 -4.28 3.62 20.14
C ALA A 424 -3.97 2.27 19.45
N LEU A 425 -2.71 2.03 19.08
CA LEU A 425 -2.22 0.79 18.48
C LEU A 425 -2.31 -0.40 19.45
N GLN A 426 -1.92 -0.22 20.73
CA GLN A 426 -2.09 -1.26 21.76
C GLN A 426 -3.56 -1.65 21.89
N LYS A 427 -4.46 -0.65 21.96
CA LYS A 427 -5.90 -0.89 22.04
C LYS A 427 -6.43 -1.61 20.80
N TYR A 428 -5.92 -1.29 19.61
CA TYR A 428 -6.24 -1.99 18.37
C TYR A 428 -5.89 -3.48 18.44
N TYR A 429 -4.71 -3.84 18.98
CA TYR A 429 -4.32 -5.23 19.20
C TYR A 429 -5.23 -5.97 20.19
N ASP A 430 -5.72 -5.26 21.23
CA ASP A 430 -6.62 -5.82 22.23
C ASP A 430 -8.02 -6.06 21.65
N LEU A 431 -8.46 -5.21 20.70
CA LEU A 431 -9.76 -5.36 20.01
C LEU A 431 -9.73 -6.47 18.94
N PHE A 432 -8.60 -6.69 18.28
CA PHE A 432 -8.44 -7.64 17.17
C PHE A 432 -7.29 -8.64 17.40
N PRO A 433 -7.26 -9.35 18.54
CA PRO A 433 -6.11 -10.22 18.86
C PRO A 433 -5.91 -11.36 17.86
N GLN A 434 -6.98 -11.82 17.19
CA GLN A 434 -6.93 -12.89 16.19
C GLN A 434 -6.09 -12.52 14.96
N GLN A 435 -5.93 -11.22 14.64
CA GLN A 435 -5.16 -10.75 13.51
C GLN A 435 -3.64 -10.83 13.74
N PHE A 436 -3.23 -10.97 15.00
CA PHE A 436 -1.82 -10.92 15.41
C PHE A 436 -1.33 -12.22 16.05
N VAL A 437 -1.95 -13.34 15.71
CA VAL A 437 -1.56 -14.65 16.22
C VAL A 437 -0.19 -15.04 15.68
N LYS A 438 0.78 -15.25 16.57
CA LYS A 438 2.10 -15.78 16.23
C LYS A 438 2.07 -17.31 16.24
N ARG A 439 2.25 -17.94 15.07
CA ARG A 439 2.29 -19.41 14.92
C ARG A 439 3.71 -19.97 14.81
N VAL A 440 4.69 -19.12 14.60
CA VAL A 440 6.09 -19.50 14.52
C VAL A 440 6.70 -19.55 15.92
N ALA A 441 7.15 -20.75 16.37
CA ALA A 441 7.79 -20.90 17.67
C ALA A 441 9.25 -20.46 17.67
N ARG A 442 10.01 -20.79 16.61
CA ARG A 442 11.42 -20.43 16.45
C ARG A 442 11.58 -19.56 15.23
N GLU A 443 11.95 -18.32 15.46
CA GLU A 443 12.27 -17.37 14.40
C GLU A 443 13.71 -17.51 13.91
N GLY A 444 13.97 -17.03 12.70
CA GLY A 444 15.29 -16.96 12.10
C GLY A 444 15.31 -16.17 10.80
N GLY A 445 16.48 -16.10 10.18
CA GLY A 445 16.68 -15.47 8.88
C GLY A 445 16.07 -16.29 7.74
N TRP A 446 15.78 -15.59 6.64
CA TRP A 446 15.28 -16.15 5.39
C TRP A 446 16.46 -16.54 4.47
N MET A 447 16.51 -17.80 4.05
CA MET A 447 17.42 -18.29 3.01
C MET A 447 16.69 -18.36 1.67
N PRO A 448 17.07 -17.55 0.68
CA PRO A 448 16.52 -17.62 -0.68
C PRO A 448 17.21 -18.74 -1.48
N PHE A 449 16.49 -19.69 -2.02
CA PHE A 449 16.85 -20.74 -2.98
C PHE A 449 18.08 -21.62 -2.67
N THR A 450 19.15 -21.11 -2.04
CA THR A 450 20.37 -21.86 -1.78
C THR A 450 20.14 -22.98 -0.75
N ASP A 451 20.62 -24.19 -1.01
CA ASP A 451 20.60 -25.30 -0.06
C ASP A 451 21.49 -24.97 1.16
N ILE A 452 20.87 -24.83 2.34
CA ILE A 452 21.56 -24.44 3.58
C ILE A 452 22.67 -25.42 3.95
N ALA A 453 22.50 -26.72 3.63
CA ALA A 453 23.53 -27.73 3.88
C ALA A 453 24.86 -27.46 3.16
N LYS A 454 24.85 -26.64 2.11
CA LYS A 454 26.05 -26.24 1.36
C LYS A 454 26.75 -25.01 1.94
N VAL A 455 26.22 -24.39 2.99
CA VAL A 455 26.81 -23.24 3.68
C VAL A 455 27.58 -23.73 4.91
N PRO A 456 28.91 -23.81 4.88
CA PRO A 456 29.70 -24.29 6.01
C PRO A 456 29.46 -23.44 7.26
N GLY A 457 29.18 -24.09 8.42
CA GLY A 457 28.91 -23.42 9.69
C GLY A 457 27.64 -22.54 9.62
N PHE A 458 26.62 -23.03 8.93
CA PHE A 458 25.33 -22.38 8.75
C PHE A 458 24.65 -21.98 10.07
N GLU A 459 24.99 -22.66 11.18
CA GLU A 459 24.47 -22.39 12.52
C GLU A 459 24.75 -20.96 13.00
N ASP A 460 25.85 -20.35 12.52
CA ASP A 460 26.25 -18.98 12.87
C ASP A 460 25.31 -17.92 12.28
N PHE A 461 24.60 -18.24 11.18
CA PHE A 461 23.79 -17.28 10.43
C PHE A 461 22.33 -17.21 10.89
N GLY A 462 21.88 -18.17 11.70
CA GLY A 462 20.59 -18.13 12.37
C GLY A 462 19.38 -18.33 11.46
N PHE A 463 19.52 -19.13 10.39
CA PHE A 463 18.40 -19.45 9.50
C PHE A 463 17.22 -20.07 10.25
N GLY A 464 16.02 -19.67 9.85
CA GLY A 464 14.76 -20.20 10.35
C GLY A 464 13.80 -20.60 9.22
N PHE A 465 13.99 -20.05 8.03
CA PHE A 465 13.06 -20.19 6.90
C PHE A 465 13.85 -20.45 5.62
N GLN A 466 13.55 -21.56 4.93
CA GLN A 466 14.09 -21.92 3.63
C GLN A 466 13.04 -21.68 2.55
N GLU A 467 13.33 -20.81 1.62
CA GLU A 467 12.56 -20.66 0.39
C GLU A 467 12.91 -21.79 -0.58
N GLY A 468 11.88 -22.56 -0.95
CA GLY A 468 12.06 -23.76 -1.76
C GLY A 468 12.21 -25.04 -0.95
N ALA A 469 12.25 -26.13 -1.67
CA ALA A 469 12.34 -27.49 -1.13
C ALA A 469 13.66 -28.18 -1.50
N SER A 470 14.78 -27.46 -1.40
CA SER A 470 16.09 -27.93 -1.87
C SER A 470 16.64 -29.11 -1.05
N ASN A 471 16.43 -29.11 0.27
CA ASN A 471 16.90 -30.15 1.16
C ASN A 471 16.05 -30.26 2.45
N VAL A 472 14.77 -30.57 2.27
CA VAL A 472 13.80 -30.64 3.37
C VAL A 472 14.23 -31.53 4.53
N ALA A 473 14.89 -32.68 4.25
CA ALA A 473 15.36 -33.58 5.30
C ALA A 473 16.46 -32.97 6.18
N PHE A 474 17.34 -32.15 5.61
CA PHE A 474 18.34 -31.40 6.37
C PHE A 474 17.67 -30.30 7.20
N ASP A 475 16.74 -29.56 6.60
CA ASP A 475 16.04 -28.47 7.26
C ASP A 475 15.24 -28.98 8.47
N ASP A 476 14.51 -30.09 8.32
CA ASP A 476 13.82 -30.80 9.41
C ASP A 476 14.75 -31.15 10.59
N GLN A 477 15.96 -31.67 10.30
CA GLN A 477 16.94 -32.03 11.33
C GLN A 477 17.45 -30.84 12.14
N HIS A 478 17.44 -29.62 11.50
CA HIS A 478 18.00 -28.42 12.12
C HIS A 478 16.90 -27.44 12.57
N GLY A 479 15.61 -27.80 12.47
CA GLY A 479 14.47 -26.99 12.91
C GLY A 479 14.28 -25.76 12.07
N ILE A 480 14.57 -25.84 10.76
CA ILE A 480 14.37 -24.81 9.75
C ILE A 480 13.08 -25.16 8.99
N ALA A 481 12.20 -24.19 8.81
CA ALA A 481 10.96 -24.40 8.08
C ALA A 481 11.18 -24.27 6.56
N SER A 482 10.77 -25.29 5.81
CA SER A 482 10.87 -25.35 4.33
C SER A 482 9.53 -25.01 3.68
N PHE A 483 9.57 -24.14 2.67
CA PHE A 483 8.35 -23.65 1.98
C PHE A 483 8.39 -23.96 0.49
N ILE A 484 7.24 -24.36 -0.07
CA ILE A 484 7.10 -24.41 -1.52
C ILE A 484 6.86 -23.01 -2.09
N TYR A 485 7.63 -22.64 -3.10
CA TYR A 485 7.52 -21.36 -3.82
C TYR A 485 6.27 -21.34 -4.72
N VAL A 486 5.50 -20.24 -4.65
CA VAL A 486 4.35 -19.96 -5.48
C VAL A 486 4.33 -18.48 -5.86
N GLU A 487 4.09 -18.19 -7.13
CA GLU A 487 3.88 -16.84 -7.66
C GLU A 487 2.38 -16.64 -8.00
N PRO A 488 1.60 -15.95 -7.14
CA PRO A 488 0.14 -15.92 -7.29
C PRO A 488 -0.37 -14.96 -8.38
N MET A 489 0.29 -13.81 -8.57
CA MET A 489 -0.30 -12.68 -9.27
C MET A 489 0.16 -12.52 -10.71
N SER A 490 1.08 -13.35 -11.18
CA SER A 490 1.65 -13.19 -12.51
C SER A 490 1.84 -14.50 -13.25
N HIS A 491 2.04 -14.38 -14.56
CA HIS A 491 2.59 -15.43 -15.42
C HIS A 491 3.78 -14.85 -16.19
N TRP A 492 4.97 -15.34 -15.91
CA TRP A 492 6.21 -14.99 -16.59
C TRP A 492 6.36 -15.83 -17.85
N LEU A 493 5.93 -15.26 -19.00
CA LEU A 493 5.97 -15.91 -20.29
C LEU A 493 7.31 -15.63 -20.95
N ALA A 494 8.29 -16.53 -20.81
CA ALA A 494 9.54 -16.44 -21.57
C ALA A 494 9.26 -16.53 -23.07
N MET A 495 9.78 -15.60 -23.86
CA MET A 495 9.63 -15.56 -25.32
C MET A 495 10.92 -16.02 -26.02
N PRO A 496 10.84 -16.71 -27.19
CA PRO A 496 12.02 -17.02 -27.99
C PRO A 496 12.81 -15.76 -28.35
N ARG A 497 14.14 -15.88 -28.43
CA ARG A 497 15.02 -14.73 -28.67
C ARG A 497 14.82 -14.03 -30.01
N ASP A 498 14.35 -14.76 -31.02
CA ASP A 498 14.04 -14.31 -32.38
C ASP A 498 12.63 -13.70 -32.53
N VAL A 499 11.82 -13.72 -31.47
CA VAL A 499 10.46 -13.13 -31.46
C VAL A 499 10.57 -11.71 -30.89
N PRO A 500 10.02 -10.68 -31.56
CA PRO A 500 9.99 -9.32 -31.04
C PRO A 500 9.24 -9.22 -29.70
N ARG A 501 9.67 -8.28 -28.85
CA ARG A 501 9.03 -8.01 -27.57
C ARG A 501 7.89 -7.02 -27.75
N THR A 502 6.80 -7.50 -28.38
CA THR A 502 5.57 -6.72 -28.54
C THR A 502 4.40 -7.41 -27.87
N TYR A 503 3.34 -6.67 -27.59
CA TYR A 503 2.10 -7.21 -27.01
C TYR A 503 1.51 -8.35 -27.84
N ASP A 504 1.40 -8.15 -29.16
CA ASP A 504 0.78 -9.12 -30.05
C ASP A 504 1.63 -10.39 -30.22
N ASP A 505 2.98 -10.22 -30.21
CA ASP A 505 3.89 -11.38 -30.24
C ASP A 505 3.81 -12.19 -28.95
N ALA A 506 3.69 -11.55 -27.80
CA ALA A 506 3.49 -12.24 -26.52
C ALA A 506 2.18 -13.03 -26.51
N LEU A 507 1.08 -12.44 -26.99
CA LEU A 507 -0.19 -13.17 -27.18
C LEU A 507 -0.06 -14.34 -28.17
N SER A 508 0.72 -14.17 -29.25
CA SER A 508 0.97 -15.25 -30.21
C SER A 508 1.73 -16.42 -29.56
N VAL A 509 2.74 -16.13 -28.72
CA VAL A 509 3.48 -17.16 -27.97
C VAL A 509 2.56 -17.84 -26.96
N LEU A 510 1.73 -17.09 -26.21
CA LEU A 510 0.76 -17.63 -25.26
C LEU A 510 -0.23 -18.59 -25.94
N ASN A 511 -0.76 -18.24 -27.14
CA ASN A 511 -1.68 -19.08 -27.90
C ASN A 511 -0.99 -20.34 -28.43
N LYS A 512 0.29 -20.30 -28.81
CA LYS A 512 1.07 -21.50 -29.18
C LYS A 512 1.23 -22.45 -28.00
N ASP A 513 1.45 -21.88 -26.77
CA ASP A 513 1.52 -22.69 -25.56
C ASP A 513 0.18 -23.34 -25.24
N LEU A 514 -0.93 -22.60 -25.38
CA LEU A 514 -2.28 -23.15 -25.21
C LEU A 514 -2.50 -24.36 -26.15
N ALA A 515 -1.96 -24.30 -27.37
CA ALA A 515 -1.98 -25.40 -28.33
C ALA A 515 -0.99 -26.54 -28.02
N GLY A 516 -0.22 -26.43 -26.91
CA GLY A 516 0.71 -27.46 -26.45
C GLY A 516 2.14 -27.37 -26.97
N ALA A 517 2.54 -26.25 -27.60
CA ALA A 517 3.87 -26.09 -28.22
C ALA A 517 5.05 -26.35 -27.23
N ARG A 518 4.92 -25.96 -25.97
CA ARG A 518 5.93 -26.17 -24.91
C ARG A 518 5.50 -27.24 -23.88
N GLY A 519 4.48 -28.06 -24.21
CA GLY A 519 4.01 -29.17 -23.41
C GLY A 519 2.84 -28.85 -22.47
N LYS A 520 2.41 -29.87 -21.71
CA LYS A 520 1.17 -29.82 -20.90
C LYS A 520 1.15 -28.71 -19.87
N GLN A 521 2.22 -28.53 -19.12
CA GLN A 521 2.27 -27.52 -18.05
C GLN A 521 2.18 -26.08 -18.60
N ALA A 522 2.84 -25.82 -19.74
CA ALA A 522 2.73 -24.54 -20.43
C ALA A 522 1.32 -24.29 -20.94
N ALA A 523 0.66 -25.33 -21.47
CA ALA A 523 -0.73 -25.25 -21.94
C ALA A 523 -1.72 -24.97 -20.80
N GLU A 524 -1.57 -25.62 -19.64
CA GLU A 524 -2.39 -25.38 -18.46
C GLU A 524 -2.22 -23.93 -17.94
N MET A 525 -0.97 -23.44 -17.90
CA MET A 525 -0.69 -22.06 -17.49
C MET A 525 -1.21 -21.04 -18.52
N ALA A 526 -1.11 -21.33 -19.82
CA ALA A 526 -1.67 -20.47 -20.86
C ALA A 526 -3.21 -20.39 -20.76
N ALA A 527 -3.89 -21.52 -20.54
CA ALA A 527 -5.33 -21.54 -20.29
C ALA A 527 -5.69 -20.72 -19.03
N ALA A 528 -4.94 -20.89 -17.94
CA ALA A 528 -5.11 -20.13 -16.72
C ALA A 528 -4.88 -18.63 -16.93
N THR A 529 -3.93 -18.26 -17.80
CA THR A 529 -3.67 -16.84 -18.13
C THR A 529 -4.86 -16.21 -18.86
N LEU A 530 -5.46 -16.92 -19.81
CA LEU A 530 -6.64 -16.44 -20.53
C LEU A 530 -7.89 -16.37 -19.64
N THR A 531 -8.01 -17.27 -18.66
CA THR A 531 -9.13 -17.30 -17.70
C THR A 531 -8.98 -16.24 -16.62
N SER A 532 -7.79 -16.17 -16.00
CA SER A 532 -7.51 -15.34 -14.82
C SER A 532 -6.85 -14.00 -15.14
N GLY A 533 -6.46 -13.76 -16.40
CA GLY A 533 -5.88 -12.50 -16.84
C GLY A 533 -6.79 -11.32 -16.54
N ILE A 534 -6.24 -10.28 -15.93
CA ILE A 534 -6.97 -9.04 -15.71
C ILE A 534 -6.99 -8.20 -16.98
N GLU A 535 -7.98 -7.36 -17.12
CA GLU A 535 -8.15 -6.49 -18.29
C GLU A 535 -8.10 -5.01 -17.87
N ASN A 536 -7.48 -4.21 -18.73
CA ASN A 536 -7.52 -2.76 -18.60
C ASN A 536 -8.91 -2.22 -19.03
N ALA A 537 -9.09 -0.90 -18.94
CA ALA A 537 -10.36 -0.24 -19.23
C ALA A 537 -10.81 -0.39 -20.71
N GLU A 538 -9.89 -0.72 -21.62
CA GLU A 538 -10.12 -0.98 -23.02
C GLU A 538 -10.41 -2.47 -23.33
N GLY A 539 -10.48 -3.33 -22.32
CA GLY A 539 -10.73 -4.77 -22.46
C GLY A 539 -9.54 -5.57 -22.99
N ARG A 540 -8.31 -5.06 -22.81
CA ARG A 540 -7.07 -5.76 -23.17
C ARG A 540 -6.45 -6.40 -21.93
N LEU A 541 -5.89 -7.61 -22.08
CA LEU A 541 -5.15 -8.25 -20.99
C LEU A 541 -3.99 -7.34 -20.51
N PHE A 542 -3.85 -7.24 -19.22
CA PHE A 542 -2.75 -6.48 -18.62
C PHE A 542 -1.45 -7.28 -18.76
N LEU A 543 -0.52 -6.73 -19.51
CA LEU A 543 0.76 -7.33 -19.85
C LEU A 543 1.83 -6.25 -19.87
N HIS A 544 2.95 -6.47 -19.22
CA HIS A 544 4.18 -5.71 -19.45
C HIS A 544 5.29 -6.61 -20.00
N LEU A 545 6.22 -6.01 -20.72
CA LEU A 545 7.34 -6.72 -21.35
C LEU A 545 8.60 -6.48 -20.51
N GLU A 546 9.26 -7.58 -20.15
CA GLU A 546 10.45 -7.59 -19.32
C GLU A 546 11.68 -8.10 -20.09
N LYS A 547 12.86 -7.60 -19.70
CA LYS A 547 14.17 -8.12 -20.09
C LYS A 547 15.02 -8.25 -18.84
N ALA A 548 14.57 -9.09 -17.92
CA ALA A 548 15.22 -9.36 -16.65
C ALA A 548 15.85 -10.76 -16.67
N PRO A 549 16.83 -11.04 -15.79
CA PRO A 549 17.43 -12.38 -15.69
C PRO A 549 16.43 -13.49 -15.40
N TRP A 550 15.34 -13.18 -14.71
CA TRP A 550 14.27 -14.11 -14.34
C TRP A 550 13.17 -14.23 -15.42
N CYS A 551 12.99 -13.23 -16.29
CA CYS A 551 12.05 -13.27 -17.40
C CYS A 551 12.53 -12.39 -18.56
N ASP A 552 12.75 -12.98 -19.75
CA ASP A 552 12.91 -12.25 -21.00
C ASP A 552 11.68 -12.52 -21.87
N GLY A 553 10.67 -11.66 -21.74
CA GLY A 553 9.38 -11.87 -22.43
C GLY A 553 8.23 -11.06 -21.86
N GLY A 554 7.06 -11.66 -21.75
CA GLY A 554 5.83 -11.03 -21.27
C GLY A 554 5.49 -11.43 -19.83
N VAL A 555 5.12 -10.47 -19.00
CA VAL A 555 4.58 -10.72 -17.66
C VAL A 555 3.10 -10.33 -17.65
N PHE A 556 2.22 -11.32 -17.59
CA PHE A 556 0.78 -11.11 -17.48
C PHE A 556 0.38 -10.98 -16.02
N SER A 557 -0.44 -9.97 -15.70
CA SER A 557 -1.05 -9.84 -14.39
C SER A 557 -2.32 -10.69 -14.30
N LEU A 558 -2.39 -11.53 -13.27
CA LEU A 558 -3.45 -12.52 -13.10
C LEU A 558 -4.20 -12.34 -11.79
N SER A 559 -5.52 -12.52 -11.81
CA SER A 559 -6.32 -12.69 -10.60
C SER A 559 -6.17 -14.13 -10.07
N PRO A 560 -5.64 -14.33 -8.86
CA PRO A 560 -5.55 -15.67 -8.26
C PRO A 560 -6.86 -16.10 -7.57
N ASP A 561 -7.98 -15.41 -7.79
CA ASP A 561 -9.28 -15.74 -7.21
C ASP A 561 -9.72 -17.17 -7.60
N PRO A 562 -9.89 -18.09 -6.64
CA PRO A 562 -10.22 -19.49 -6.94
C PRO A 562 -11.63 -19.70 -7.51
N ASP A 563 -12.53 -18.74 -7.32
CA ASP A 563 -13.92 -18.82 -7.78
C ASP A 563 -14.11 -18.39 -9.24
N ILE A 564 -13.05 -17.92 -9.92
CA ILE A 564 -13.14 -17.57 -11.36
C ILE A 564 -13.53 -18.79 -12.15
N ALA A 565 -14.67 -18.68 -12.87
CA ALA A 565 -15.22 -19.77 -13.65
C ALA A 565 -14.32 -20.13 -14.83
N THR A 566 -14.15 -21.42 -15.08
CA THR A 566 -13.44 -21.96 -16.23
C THR A 566 -14.43 -22.32 -17.35
N THR A 567 -13.93 -22.46 -18.57
CA THR A 567 -14.71 -22.92 -19.75
C THR A 567 -14.11 -24.20 -20.30
N PRO A 568 -14.82 -24.94 -21.18
CA PRO A 568 -14.24 -26.11 -21.85
C PRO A 568 -13.00 -25.78 -22.68
N GLU A 569 -12.92 -24.58 -23.25
CA GLU A 569 -11.78 -24.07 -24.03
C GLU A 569 -10.60 -23.67 -23.12
N HIS A 570 -10.90 -23.15 -21.90
CA HIS A 570 -9.92 -22.75 -20.91
C HIS A 570 -10.25 -23.40 -19.56
N PRO A 571 -9.88 -24.69 -19.37
CA PRO A 571 -10.33 -25.49 -18.22
C PRO A 571 -9.55 -25.22 -16.91
N PHE A 572 -8.66 -24.24 -16.89
CA PHE A 572 -7.85 -23.87 -15.73
C PHE A 572 -8.00 -22.40 -15.41
N ASN A 573 -8.04 -22.06 -14.12
CA ASN A 573 -7.74 -20.74 -13.59
C ASN A 573 -6.40 -20.76 -12.82
N LYS A 574 -5.86 -19.58 -12.46
CA LYS A 574 -4.54 -19.48 -11.80
C LYS A 574 -4.49 -20.23 -10.47
N ALA A 575 -5.55 -20.12 -9.65
CA ALA A 575 -5.62 -20.83 -8.37
C ALA A 575 -5.55 -22.34 -8.52
N MET A 576 -6.24 -22.92 -9.52
CA MET A 576 -6.20 -24.37 -9.77
C MET A 576 -4.79 -24.85 -10.11
N VAL A 577 -4.07 -24.14 -10.98
CA VAL A 577 -2.68 -24.48 -11.35
C VAL A 577 -1.77 -24.43 -10.13
N MET A 578 -1.90 -23.39 -9.29
CA MET A 578 -1.10 -23.26 -8.07
C MET A 578 -1.43 -24.36 -7.04
N GLN A 579 -2.71 -24.66 -6.81
CA GLN A 579 -3.13 -25.71 -5.87
C GLN A 579 -2.63 -27.08 -6.30
N GLN A 580 -2.63 -27.39 -7.60
CA GLN A 580 -2.04 -28.62 -8.12
C GLN A 580 -0.53 -28.68 -7.87
N ALA A 581 0.19 -27.58 -8.11
CA ALA A 581 1.63 -27.51 -7.84
C ALA A 581 1.94 -27.69 -6.34
N ILE A 582 1.19 -27.04 -5.47
CA ILE A 582 1.30 -27.16 -4.01
C ILE A 582 1.07 -28.62 -3.58
N ALA A 583 -0.05 -29.22 -4.00
CA ALA A 583 -0.38 -30.61 -3.65
C ALA A 583 0.69 -31.59 -4.13
N ALA A 584 1.20 -31.41 -5.36
CA ALA A 584 2.28 -32.25 -5.89
C ALA A 584 3.59 -32.08 -5.11
N ALA A 585 3.91 -30.87 -4.67
CA ALA A 585 5.11 -30.59 -3.87
C ALA A 585 5.03 -31.25 -2.47
N PHE A 586 3.90 -31.09 -1.77
CA PHE A 586 3.68 -31.76 -0.49
C PHE A 586 3.79 -33.27 -0.62
N LYS A 587 3.13 -33.89 -1.63
CA LYS A 587 3.22 -35.32 -1.89
C LYS A 587 4.65 -35.81 -2.16
N ARG A 588 5.45 -35.06 -2.94
CA ARG A 588 6.87 -35.44 -3.22
C ARG A 588 7.74 -35.42 -1.98
N ASN A 589 7.44 -34.52 -1.02
CA ASN A 589 8.21 -34.33 0.20
C ASN A 589 7.57 -35.00 1.43
N GLU A 590 6.56 -35.88 1.21
CA GLU A 590 6.07 -36.74 2.30
C GLU A 590 7.19 -37.70 2.77
N PRO A 591 7.38 -37.86 4.09
CA PRO A 591 8.35 -38.79 4.65
C PRO A 591 8.06 -40.21 4.14
N LYS A 592 9.04 -40.85 3.49
CA LYS A 592 8.90 -42.23 2.92
C LYS A 592 8.70 -43.33 3.94
N GLN A 593 9.02 -43.06 5.21
CA GLN A 593 8.71 -43.90 6.36
C GLN A 593 8.15 -42.95 7.44
N ALA A 594 7.08 -43.38 8.11
CA ALA A 594 6.69 -42.70 9.35
C ALA A 594 7.92 -42.80 10.28
N PRO A 595 8.52 -41.69 10.71
CA PRO A 595 9.59 -41.75 11.67
C PRO A 595 9.04 -42.55 12.87
N PRO A 596 9.85 -43.47 13.48
CA PRO A 596 9.46 -44.09 14.72
C PRO A 596 9.13 -42.93 15.65
N VAL A 597 7.87 -42.83 16.15
CA VAL A 597 7.31 -41.73 16.93
C VAL A 597 8.40 -40.74 17.36
N SER A 598 8.90 -39.97 16.41
CA SER A 598 10.04 -39.12 16.64
C SER A 598 9.51 -37.95 17.44
N GLN A 599 10.10 -37.76 18.60
CA GLN A 599 9.86 -36.58 19.41
C GLN A 599 9.91 -35.35 18.48
N PRO A 600 8.95 -34.42 18.58
CA PRO A 600 9.04 -33.16 17.85
C PRO A 600 10.45 -32.63 17.99
N SER A 601 11.01 -32.07 16.91
CA SER A 601 12.37 -31.50 16.95
C SER A 601 12.53 -30.69 18.23
N THR A 602 13.49 -31.09 19.09
CA THR A 602 13.75 -30.35 20.33
C THR A 602 14.11 -28.88 20.05
N LEU A 603 14.48 -28.60 18.80
CA LEU A 603 14.84 -27.25 18.32
C LEU A 603 13.62 -26.42 17.86
N ASN A 604 12.61 -27.05 17.25
CA ASN A 604 11.36 -26.40 16.86
C ASN A 604 10.20 -27.41 16.95
N PRO A 605 9.51 -27.50 18.09
CA PRO A 605 8.50 -28.54 18.36
C PRO A 605 7.23 -28.39 17.51
N GLN A 606 7.08 -27.32 16.74
CA GLN A 606 5.93 -27.10 15.86
C GLN A 606 6.13 -27.66 14.45
N LEU A 607 7.38 -27.91 14.02
CA LEU A 607 7.64 -28.46 12.69
C LEU A 607 7.38 -29.95 12.65
N THR A 608 6.68 -30.39 11.63
CA THR A 608 6.48 -31.82 11.30
C THR A 608 7.38 -32.17 10.14
N ALA A 609 7.79 -33.43 10.01
CA ALA A 609 8.63 -33.87 8.89
C ALA A 609 7.98 -33.53 7.54
N GLY A 610 8.78 -33.06 6.59
CA GLY A 610 8.32 -32.62 5.26
C GLY A 610 8.18 -31.12 5.13
N LEU A 611 7.50 -30.66 4.07
CA LEU A 611 7.25 -29.21 3.87
C LEU A 611 6.42 -28.61 5.01
N ASP A 612 6.81 -27.43 5.46
CA ASP A 612 6.18 -26.70 6.55
C ASP A 612 5.19 -25.65 6.09
N GLY A 613 5.18 -25.30 4.82
CA GLY A 613 4.24 -24.30 4.34
C GLY A 613 4.37 -23.94 2.89
N VAL A 614 3.70 -22.82 2.56
CA VAL A 614 3.70 -22.18 1.24
C VAL A 614 4.35 -20.81 1.36
N TYR A 615 5.24 -20.50 0.43
CA TYR A 615 5.82 -19.18 0.24
C TYR A 615 5.15 -18.52 -0.98
N LEU A 616 4.57 -17.35 -0.75
CA LEU A 616 3.93 -16.51 -1.76
C LEU A 616 4.89 -15.40 -2.15
N ASP A 617 5.36 -15.43 -3.39
CA ASP A 617 6.24 -14.38 -3.89
C ASP A 617 5.48 -13.17 -4.41
N SER A 618 6.13 -12.01 -4.39
CA SER A 618 5.71 -10.77 -5.05
C SER A 618 4.31 -10.28 -4.67
N LEU A 619 3.85 -10.48 -3.43
CA LEU A 619 2.43 -10.36 -3.03
C LEU A 619 1.80 -8.97 -3.27
N GLU A 620 2.57 -7.88 -3.14
CA GLU A 620 2.09 -6.52 -3.40
C GLU A 620 2.61 -5.91 -4.72
N MET A 621 3.31 -6.65 -5.58
CA MET A 621 3.93 -6.10 -6.79
C MET A 621 2.91 -5.52 -7.79
N ALA A 622 1.82 -6.25 -8.08
CA ALA A 622 0.74 -5.82 -8.95
C ALA A 622 -0.52 -5.37 -8.19
N ALA A 623 -0.39 -5.13 -6.88
CA ALA A 623 -1.51 -4.93 -5.96
C ALA A 623 -2.34 -3.68 -6.26
N GLY A 624 -1.73 -2.63 -6.83
CA GLY A 624 -2.38 -1.38 -7.22
C GLY A 624 -3.04 -1.40 -8.61
N GLU A 625 -2.94 -2.50 -9.35
CA GLU A 625 -3.56 -2.63 -10.67
C GLU A 625 -5.08 -2.77 -10.55
N MET A 626 -5.76 -2.25 -11.56
CA MET A 626 -7.23 -2.24 -11.63
C MET A 626 -7.70 -3.20 -12.72
N ASN A 627 -8.54 -4.15 -12.34
CA ASN A 627 -9.16 -5.10 -13.24
C ASN A 627 -10.58 -4.63 -13.63
N TYR A 628 -10.82 -4.46 -14.93
CA TYR A 628 -12.13 -4.06 -15.48
C TYR A 628 -12.92 -5.22 -16.07
N ARG A 629 -12.41 -6.44 -16.02
CA ARG A 629 -13.06 -7.64 -16.56
C ARG A 629 -14.32 -7.97 -15.77
N ARG A 630 -15.48 -7.73 -16.39
CA ARG A 630 -16.81 -7.82 -15.73
C ARG A 630 -17.14 -9.22 -15.22
N GLU A 631 -16.66 -10.26 -15.89
CA GLU A 631 -16.83 -11.65 -15.46
C GLU A 631 -16.19 -11.90 -14.09
N HIS A 632 -15.05 -11.26 -13.80
CA HIS A 632 -14.35 -11.37 -12.52
C HIS A 632 -15.10 -10.67 -11.37
N PHE A 633 -15.92 -9.65 -11.66
CA PHE A 633 -16.73 -9.00 -10.63
C PHE A 633 -17.73 -9.96 -9.97
N ARG A 634 -18.15 -11.01 -10.67
CA ARG A 634 -19.08 -12.00 -10.14
C ARG A 634 -18.54 -12.73 -8.91
N THR A 635 -17.23 -12.91 -8.82
CA THR A 635 -16.55 -13.65 -7.74
C THR A 635 -16.05 -12.75 -6.62
N ALA A 636 -16.16 -11.42 -6.76
CA ALA A 636 -15.65 -10.46 -5.78
C ALA A 636 -16.19 -10.76 -4.37
N SER A 637 -15.28 -10.85 -3.40
CA SER A 637 -15.57 -11.01 -1.96
C SER A 637 -15.44 -9.68 -1.19
N VAL A 638 -14.71 -8.73 -1.75
CA VAL A 638 -14.51 -7.38 -1.24
C VAL A 638 -15.24 -6.40 -2.17
N PRO A 639 -15.88 -5.34 -1.64
CA PRO A 639 -16.53 -4.34 -2.48
C PRO A 639 -15.60 -3.80 -3.56
N LEU A 640 -16.13 -3.61 -4.77
CA LEU A 640 -15.38 -2.99 -5.85
C LEU A 640 -15.04 -1.55 -5.50
N VAL A 641 -14.01 -1.03 -6.16
CA VAL A 641 -13.59 0.37 -6.13
C VAL A 641 -13.98 1.06 -7.44
N PHE A 642 -13.55 2.30 -7.65
CA PHE A 642 -13.68 2.98 -8.92
C PHE A 642 -12.38 3.71 -9.30
N ASP A 643 -12.17 3.87 -10.60
CA ASP A 643 -11.04 4.62 -11.12
C ASP A 643 -11.27 6.14 -11.08
N ARG A 644 -10.31 6.90 -11.59
CA ARG A 644 -10.37 8.37 -11.62
C ARG A 644 -11.48 8.92 -12.53
N GLU A 645 -11.97 8.12 -13.47
CA GLU A 645 -13.09 8.43 -14.37
C GLU A 645 -14.45 8.02 -13.78
N GLY A 646 -14.46 7.41 -12.60
CA GLY A 646 -15.67 6.95 -11.93
C GLY A 646 -16.22 5.63 -12.47
N ARG A 647 -15.38 4.81 -13.13
CA ARG A 647 -15.76 3.46 -13.60
C ARG A 647 -15.51 2.43 -12.50
N PRO A 648 -16.48 1.58 -12.14
CA PRO A 648 -16.25 0.48 -11.20
C PRO A 648 -15.16 -0.46 -11.73
N CYS A 649 -14.24 -0.83 -10.84
CA CYS A 649 -13.15 -1.77 -11.11
C CYS A 649 -12.80 -2.57 -9.84
N GLN A 650 -12.05 -3.65 -10.03
CA GLN A 650 -11.58 -4.48 -8.93
C GLN A 650 -10.09 -4.19 -8.69
N LEU A 651 -9.73 -3.79 -7.49
CA LEU A 651 -8.32 -3.59 -7.12
C LEU A 651 -7.67 -4.96 -6.87
N MET A 652 -6.55 -5.24 -7.53
CA MET A 652 -5.92 -6.57 -7.57
C MET A 652 -5.56 -7.12 -6.20
N ILE A 653 -5.11 -6.29 -5.27
CA ILE A 653 -4.76 -6.76 -3.93
C ILE A 653 -5.95 -7.45 -3.20
N PHE A 654 -7.21 -7.11 -3.52
CA PHE A 654 -8.37 -7.76 -2.91
C PHE A 654 -8.59 -9.19 -3.44
N ASN A 655 -8.22 -9.46 -4.70
CA ASN A 655 -8.26 -10.81 -5.26
C ASN A 655 -7.14 -11.68 -4.67
N THR A 656 -5.95 -11.09 -4.54
CA THR A 656 -4.80 -11.72 -3.91
C THR A 656 -5.08 -12.04 -2.45
N TRP A 657 -5.67 -11.10 -1.68
CA TRP A 657 -6.08 -11.30 -0.30
C TRP A 657 -7.10 -12.47 -0.16
N LYS A 658 -8.05 -12.60 -1.07
CA LYS A 658 -8.99 -13.73 -1.06
C LYS A 658 -8.27 -15.07 -1.22
N PHE A 659 -7.35 -15.17 -2.19
CA PHE A 659 -6.53 -16.36 -2.38
C PHE A 659 -5.65 -16.64 -1.16
N GLU A 660 -5.04 -15.61 -0.60
CA GLU A 660 -4.22 -15.68 0.61
C GLU A 660 -5.03 -16.24 1.80
N CYS A 661 -6.27 -15.77 2.02
CA CYS A 661 -7.17 -16.30 3.05
C CYS A 661 -7.46 -17.79 2.84
N ASP A 662 -7.73 -18.21 1.60
CA ASP A 662 -8.04 -19.60 1.28
C ASP A 662 -6.83 -20.51 1.52
N ILE A 663 -5.64 -20.12 1.09
CA ILE A 663 -4.39 -20.88 1.32
C ILE A 663 -4.01 -20.87 2.81
N ALA A 664 -4.13 -19.74 3.51
CA ALA A 664 -3.89 -19.67 4.95
C ALA A 664 -4.79 -20.64 5.71
N ALA A 665 -6.09 -20.68 5.42
CA ALA A 665 -7.03 -21.60 6.05
C ALA A 665 -6.64 -23.07 5.79
N GLN A 666 -6.22 -23.42 4.56
CA GLN A 666 -5.77 -24.77 4.23
C GLN A 666 -4.46 -25.15 4.95
N MET A 667 -3.49 -24.24 5.03
CA MET A 667 -2.21 -24.48 5.72
C MET A 667 -2.40 -24.57 7.23
N HIS A 668 -3.11 -23.61 7.84
CA HIS A 668 -3.35 -23.61 9.28
C HIS A 668 -4.17 -24.82 9.75
N ALA A 669 -5.14 -25.31 8.96
CA ALA A 669 -5.89 -26.54 9.28
C ALA A 669 -5.00 -27.80 9.33
N ARG A 670 -3.82 -27.76 8.69
CA ARG A 670 -2.81 -28.83 8.69
C ARG A 670 -1.65 -28.56 9.65
N GLY A 671 -1.71 -27.48 10.45
CA GLY A 671 -0.62 -27.03 11.30
C GLY A 671 0.62 -26.53 10.52
N LYS A 672 0.42 -26.13 9.26
CA LYS A 672 1.44 -25.59 8.36
C LYS A 672 1.38 -24.05 8.33
N LEU A 673 2.42 -23.41 7.77
CA LEU A 673 2.65 -21.98 7.80
C LEU A 673 2.44 -21.32 6.44
N LEU A 674 2.21 -20.00 6.44
CA LEU A 674 2.20 -19.18 5.24
C LEU A 674 3.27 -18.09 5.37
N PHE A 675 4.14 -18.00 4.39
CA PHE A 675 5.17 -16.97 4.25
C PHE A 675 4.91 -16.14 2.99
N ALA A 676 5.14 -14.83 3.03
CA ALA A 676 5.07 -14.00 1.83
C ALA A 676 6.21 -13.00 1.71
N ASN A 677 6.68 -12.79 0.47
CA ASN A 677 7.57 -11.73 0.05
C ASN A 677 6.79 -10.52 -0.48
N ALA A 678 7.46 -9.36 -0.51
CA ALA A 678 6.92 -8.08 -0.97
C ALA A 678 5.63 -7.69 -0.23
N VAL A 679 5.66 -7.73 1.11
CA VAL A 679 4.52 -7.40 1.97
C VAL A 679 4.83 -6.27 2.92
N LEU A 680 3.78 -5.56 3.32
CA LEU A 680 3.82 -4.33 4.11
C LEU A 680 4.62 -3.22 3.42
N TRP A 681 4.36 -3.05 2.13
CA TRP A 681 4.78 -1.86 1.39
C TRP A 681 3.75 -0.74 1.55
N GLN A 682 2.46 -1.06 1.35
CA GLN A 682 1.38 -0.09 1.34
C GLN A 682 0.02 -0.62 1.82
N PHE A 683 -0.13 -1.92 2.07
CA PHE A 683 -1.39 -2.51 2.54
C PHE A 683 -1.21 -3.20 3.88
N SER A 684 -2.21 -3.05 4.77
CA SER A 684 -2.19 -3.62 6.12
C SER A 684 -2.86 -4.99 6.19
N PHE A 685 -3.89 -5.22 5.40
CA PHE A 685 -4.80 -6.37 5.51
C PHE A 685 -4.25 -7.73 5.02
N PRO A 686 -3.11 -7.87 4.33
CA PRO A 686 -2.45 -9.16 4.17
C PRO A 686 -1.83 -9.70 5.47
N ALA A 687 -1.38 -8.85 6.37
CA ALA A 687 -0.65 -9.25 7.58
C ALA A 687 -1.35 -10.29 8.49
N PRO A 688 -2.67 -10.30 8.69
CA PRO A 688 -3.35 -11.27 9.54
C PRO A 688 -3.16 -12.73 9.13
N GLN A 689 -3.14 -13.00 7.82
CA GLN A 689 -3.10 -14.35 7.27
C GLN A 689 -1.69 -14.96 7.28
N LEU A 690 -0.67 -14.12 7.24
CA LEU A 690 0.73 -14.50 7.13
C LEU A 690 1.32 -14.86 8.50
N ASP A 691 2.17 -15.88 8.51
CA ASP A 691 2.94 -16.33 9.69
C ASP A 691 4.36 -15.80 9.67
N VAL A 692 4.95 -15.68 8.47
CA VAL A 692 6.24 -15.06 8.20
C VAL A 692 6.04 -13.99 7.13
N LEU A 693 6.55 -12.79 7.38
CA LEU A 693 6.46 -11.67 6.45
C LEU A 693 7.86 -11.28 6.01
N GLY A 694 8.02 -10.87 4.77
CA GLY A 694 9.32 -10.45 4.26
C GLY A 694 9.24 -9.47 3.10
N THR A 695 10.36 -8.84 2.81
CA THR A 695 10.54 -8.03 1.62
C THR A 695 12.01 -7.93 1.23
N GLU A 696 12.23 -7.78 -0.07
CA GLU A 696 13.53 -7.47 -0.64
C GLU A 696 13.82 -5.98 -0.57
N VAL A 697 15.06 -5.62 -0.31
CA VAL A 697 15.52 -4.23 -0.18
C VAL A 697 16.88 -4.03 -0.83
N ASN A 698 17.12 -2.85 -1.39
CA ASN A 698 18.46 -2.41 -1.77
C ASN A 698 18.77 -1.07 -1.08
N TRP A 699 19.60 -1.12 -0.03
CA TRP A 699 19.98 0.10 0.70
C TRP A 699 21.30 0.72 0.23
N LEU A 700 21.88 0.20 -0.86
CA LEU A 700 23.03 0.82 -1.52
C LEU A 700 22.58 1.41 -2.88
N GLN A 701 21.95 2.57 -2.85
CA GLN A 701 21.44 3.22 -4.05
C GLN A 701 22.44 4.26 -4.59
N ARG A 702 22.79 4.16 -5.85
CA ARG A 702 23.76 5.07 -6.52
C ARG A 702 25.07 5.23 -5.73
N GLY A 703 25.47 4.19 -5.02
CA GLY A 703 26.70 4.17 -4.22
C GLY A 703 26.61 4.82 -2.84
N ALA A 704 25.44 5.28 -2.41
CA ALA A 704 25.19 5.82 -1.08
C ALA A 704 24.32 4.86 -0.27
N TYR A 705 24.63 4.72 1.03
CA TYR A 705 23.80 3.94 1.97
C TYR A 705 22.51 4.72 2.29
N GLN A 706 21.39 4.18 1.86
CA GLN A 706 20.06 4.77 2.01
C GLN A 706 19.09 3.71 2.57
N PRO A 707 19.08 3.51 3.88
CA PRO A 707 18.18 2.54 4.51
C PRO A 707 16.73 3.00 4.43
N ASP A 708 15.80 2.04 4.48
CA ASP A 708 14.39 2.34 4.67
C ASP A 708 14.18 3.28 5.86
N SER A 709 13.33 4.27 5.69
CA SER A 709 13.08 5.29 6.70
C SER A 709 12.46 4.67 7.98
N ASP A 710 12.59 5.40 9.11
CA ASP A 710 11.93 5.02 10.35
C ASP A 710 10.42 4.82 10.18
N ALA A 711 9.76 5.60 9.31
CA ALA A 711 8.35 5.44 8.99
C ALA A 711 8.01 4.07 8.40
N VAL A 712 8.80 3.63 7.41
CA VAL A 712 8.60 2.34 6.74
C VAL A 712 8.86 1.19 7.72
N MET A 713 9.95 1.26 8.47
CA MET A 713 10.29 0.22 9.46
C MET A 713 9.25 0.13 10.58
N ASN A 714 8.71 1.29 11.04
CA ASN A 714 7.62 1.34 12.02
C ASN A 714 6.32 0.74 11.50
N PHE A 715 5.96 1.03 10.25
CA PHE A 715 4.79 0.46 9.60
C PHE A 715 4.87 -1.08 9.60
N ARG A 716 6.00 -1.63 9.13
CA ARG A 716 6.24 -3.07 9.14
C ARG A 716 6.15 -3.65 10.55
N ARG A 717 6.83 -3.05 11.53
CA ARG A 717 6.82 -3.54 12.93
C ARG A 717 5.44 -3.48 13.56
N ALA A 718 4.71 -2.38 13.37
CA ALA A 718 3.38 -2.21 13.92
C ALA A 718 2.38 -3.23 13.37
N LEU A 719 2.45 -3.55 12.07
CA LEU A 719 1.48 -4.46 11.44
C LEU A 719 1.83 -5.93 11.61
N CYS A 720 3.10 -6.31 11.66
CA CYS A 720 3.46 -7.69 12.00
C CYS A 720 3.44 -7.97 13.52
N ARG A 721 3.45 -6.92 14.38
CA ARG A 721 3.48 -7.03 15.85
C ARG A 721 4.63 -7.93 16.32
N GLN A 722 4.35 -9.19 16.72
CA GLN A 722 5.34 -10.16 17.19
C GLN A 722 5.61 -11.29 16.17
N LYS A 723 4.97 -11.27 15.01
CA LYS A 723 5.29 -12.19 13.93
C LYS A 723 6.68 -11.86 13.36
N PRO A 724 7.45 -12.87 12.88
CA PRO A 724 8.72 -12.61 12.22
C PRO A 724 8.56 -11.75 10.97
N TYR A 725 9.43 -10.76 10.84
CA TYR A 725 9.61 -9.98 9.62
C TYR A 725 11.04 -10.13 9.13
N CYS A 726 11.24 -10.54 7.88
CA CYS A 726 12.53 -10.75 7.25
C CYS A 726 12.81 -9.71 6.18
N LEU A 727 14.01 -9.12 6.20
CA LEU A 727 14.52 -8.30 5.10
C LEU A 727 15.50 -9.15 4.29
N LEU A 728 15.50 -8.98 2.97
CA LEU A 728 16.42 -9.63 2.06
C LEU A 728 17.19 -8.57 1.28
N MET A 729 18.47 -8.38 1.62
CA MET A 729 19.31 -7.38 0.96
C MET A 729 19.76 -7.86 -0.41
N ASN A 730 19.33 -7.15 -1.46
CA ASN A 730 19.70 -7.37 -2.86
C ASN A 730 20.56 -6.18 -3.32
N THR A 731 21.88 -6.37 -3.32
CA THR A 731 22.80 -5.27 -3.59
C THR A 731 24.14 -5.76 -4.14
N ASP A 732 24.98 -4.83 -4.62
CA ASP A 732 26.38 -5.10 -4.97
C ASP A 732 27.21 -5.33 -3.70
N PHE A 733 27.43 -6.60 -3.33
CA PHE A 733 28.19 -7.00 -2.13
C PHE A 733 29.68 -6.69 -2.19
N ALA A 734 30.25 -6.38 -3.36
CA ALA A 734 31.61 -5.85 -3.45
C ALA A 734 31.71 -4.43 -2.88
N ARG A 735 30.63 -3.67 -2.96
CA ARG A 735 30.51 -2.28 -2.47
C ARG A 735 29.80 -2.20 -1.12
N PHE A 736 29.03 -3.19 -0.76
CA PHE A 736 28.36 -3.31 0.53
C PHE A 736 29.37 -3.84 1.56
N THR A 737 30.16 -2.91 2.13
CA THR A 737 31.31 -3.20 3.01
C THR A 737 30.86 -3.81 4.34
N PRO A 738 31.79 -4.42 5.13
CA PRO A 738 31.45 -4.91 6.48
C PRO A 738 30.84 -3.87 7.40
N GLU A 739 31.24 -2.60 7.28
CA GLU A 739 30.68 -1.50 8.08
C GLU A 739 29.21 -1.24 7.70
N LEU A 740 28.85 -1.37 6.41
CA LEU A 740 27.45 -1.26 5.96
C LEU A 740 26.63 -2.48 6.39
N VAL A 741 27.23 -3.69 6.37
CA VAL A 741 26.61 -4.90 6.90
C VAL A 741 26.35 -4.75 8.40
N GLU A 742 27.29 -4.16 9.16
CA GLU A 742 27.10 -3.86 10.58
C GLU A 742 25.95 -2.86 10.80
N SER A 743 25.91 -1.76 10.05
CA SER A 743 24.84 -0.76 10.12
C SER A 743 23.47 -1.38 9.79
N TYR A 744 23.42 -2.26 8.78
CA TYR A 744 22.23 -3.04 8.42
C TYR A 744 21.78 -3.94 9.56
N SER A 745 22.70 -4.71 10.14
CA SER A 745 22.44 -5.63 11.26
C SER A 745 21.94 -4.88 12.50
N GLN A 746 22.54 -3.74 12.83
CA GLN A 746 22.15 -2.90 13.95
C GLN A 746 20.76 -2.28 13.75
N ARG A 747 20.45 -1.79 12.54
CA ARG A 747 19.11 -1.28 12.22
C ARG A 747 18.06 -2.39 12.32
N CYS A 748 18.34 -3.57 11.82
CA CYS A 748 17.48 -4.74 11.99
C CYS A 748 17.29 -5.11 13.47
N LEU A 749 18.36 -5.10 14.26
CA LEU A 749 18.33 -5.36 15.70
C LEU A 749 17.39 -4.38 16.43
N PHE A 750 17.49 -3.08 16.12
CA PHE A 750 16.65 -2.06 16.74
C PHE A 750 15.15 -2.33 16.57
N TYR A 751 14.72 -2.71 15.35
CA TYR A 751 13.31 -3.00 15.05
C TYR A 751 12.91 -4.45 15.36
N GLY A 752 13.84 -5.34 15.69
CA GLY A 752 13.58 -6.76 15.89
C GLY A 752 13.16 -7.45 14.59
N VAL A 753 13.78 -7.11 13.46
CA VAL A 753 13.55 -7.74 12.14
C VAL A 753 14.77 -8.56 11.73
N TRP A 754 14.56 -9.63 10.96
CA TRP A 754 15.63 -10.56 10.60
C TRP A 754 16.38 -10.07 9.35
N PRO A 755 17.71 -9.87 9.41
CA PRO A 755 18.51 -9.54 8.23
C PRO A 755 18.71 -10.79 7.37
N GLY A 756 18.59 -10.63 6.06
CA GLY A 756 18.90 -11.63 5.06
C GLY A 756 19.69 -11.03 3.91
N PHE A 757 20.25 -11.87 3.03
CA PHE A 757 21.07 -11.48 1.90
C PHE A 757 20.79 -12.41 0.73
N PHE A 758 20.75 -11.87 -0.50
CA PHE A 758 20.55 -12.66 -1.69
C PHE A 758 21.49 -12.26 -2.83
N ASP A 759 21.07 -11.40 -3.75
CA ASP A 759 21.81 -11.04 -4.97
C ASP A 759 21.33 -9.68 -5.49
N GLU A 760 22.20 -8.93 -6.16
CA GLU A 760 21.89 -7.56 -6.65
C GLU A 760 20.70 -7.53 -7.61
N GLU A 761 20.52 -8.56 -8.45
CA GLU A 761 19.45 -8.62 -9.46
C GLU A 761 18.47 -9.78 -9.22
N ALA A 762 18.51 -10.42 -8.06
CA ALA A 762 17.80 -11.68 -7.81
C ALA A 762 18.07 -12.78 -8.86
N ALA A 763 19.25 -12.72 -9.51
CA ALA A 763 19.57 -13.47 -10.73
C ALA A 763 20.39 -14.73 -10.49
N SER A 764 20.83 -15.00 -9.28
CA SER A 764 21.50 -16.24 -8.86
C SER A 764 22.81 -16.59 -9.56
N LYS A 765 23.47 -15.64 -10.24
CA LYS A 765 24.78 -15.91 -10.85
C LYS A 765 25.94 -15.95 -9.84
N ASP A 766 25.87 -15.14 -8.80
CA ASP A 766 26.83 -15.09 -7.69
C ASP A 766 26.12 -14.70 -6.37
N PRO A 767 25.09 -15.44 -5.95
CA PRO A 767 24.31 -15.06 -4.79
C PRO A 767 25.16 -15.08 -3.52
N TYR A 768 24.85 -14.21 -2.56
CA TYR A 768 25.63 -14.02 -1.32
C TYR A 768 26.05 -15.32 -0.64
N TRP A 769 25.14 -16.29 -0.55
CA TRP A 769 25.36 -17.56 0.17
C TRP A 769 26.10 -18.61 -0.65
N ALA A 770 26.13 -18.53 -1.97
CA ALA A 770 26.79 -19.45 -2.89
C ALA A 770 27.94 -18.81 -3.66
N SER A 771 28.27 -17.55 -3.38
CA SER A 771 29.31 -16.79 -4.05
C SER A 771 30.70 -17.44 -3.91
N ALA A 772 31.45 -17.50 -5.00
CA ALA A 772 32.87 -17.88 -4.99
C ALA A 772 33.72 -16.93 -4.11
N LYS A 773 33.27 -15.69 -3.93
CA LYS A 773 33.91 -14.68 -3.07
C LYS A 773 33.63 -14.89 -1.59
N LYS A 774 32.66 -15.77 -1.24
CA LYS A 774 32.30 -16.12 0.14
C LYS A 774 32.01 -14.92 1.03
N TRP A 775 31.14 -14.04 0.56
CA TRP A 775 30.72 -12.84 1.30
C TRP A 775 30.26 -13.18 2.73
N TYR A 776 29.56 -14.28 2.92
CA TYR A 776 29.10 -14.76 4.23
C TYR A 776 30.27 -15.06 5.19
N GLU A 777 31.46 -15.48 4.67
CA GLU A 777 32.66 -15.70 5.51
C GLU A 777 33.26 -14.38 5.96
N ARG A 778 33.31 -13.38 5.09
CA ARG A 778 33.76 -12.03 5.43
C ARG A 778 32.94 -11.47 6.60
N ASP A 779 31.60 -11.65 6.55
CA ASP A 779 30.65 -11.01 7.45
C ASP A 779 30.26 -11.91 8.64
N ARG A 780 30.71 -13.19 8.69
CA ARG A 780 30.42 -14.16 9.77
C ARG A 780 30.61 -13.61 11.19
N PRO A 781 31.66 -12.82 11.51
CA PRO A 781 31.80 -12.25 12.85
C PRO A 781 30.62 -11.40 13.29
N LEU A 782 30.00 -10.64 12.35
CA LEU A 782 28.82 -9.82 12.62
C LEU A 782 27.58 -10.69 12.90
N PHE A 783 27.39 -11.77 12.14
CA PHE A 783 26.31 -12.73 12.42
C PHE A 783 26.45 -13.33 13.82
N LYS A 784 27.64 -13.76 14.20
CA LYS A 784 27.92 -14.29 15.56
C LYS A 784 27.61 -13.29 16.66
N GLN A 785 27.82 -12.01 16.40
CA GLN A 785 27.53 -10.93 17.34
C GLN A 785 26.03 -10.61 17.44
N TYR A 786 25.35 -10.39 16.31
CA TYR A 786 24.01 -9.82 16.28
C TYR A 786 22.88 -10.85 16.29
N ILE A 787 23.04 -12.03 15.67
CA ILE A 787 21.98 -13.04 15.60
C ILE A 787 21.52 -13.55 16.98
N PRO A 788 22.41 -13.84 17.95
CA PRO A 788 21.97 -14.24 19.29
C PRO A 788 21.19 -13.15 20.01
N LEU A 789 21.58 -11.88 19.85
CA LEU A 789 20.86 -10.73 20.44
C LEU A 789 19.48 -10.58 19.82
N LEU A 790 19.40 -10.61 18.48
CA LEU A 790 18.15 -10.51 17.76
C LEU A 790 17.17 -11.63 18.15
N ARG A 791 17.65 -12.87 18.21
CA ARG A 791 16.83 -14.02 18.65
C ARG A 791 16.27 -13.81 20.05
N ARG A 792 17.07 -13.26 20.95
CA ARG A 792 16.62 -12.94 22.31
C ARG A 792 15.55 -11.88 22.34
N LEU A 793 15.70 -10.79 21.56
CA LEU A 793 14.69 -9.72 21.43
C LEU A 793 13.38 -10.24 20.83
N THR A 794 13.44 -11.00 19.73
CA THR A 794 12.22 -11.48 19.05
C THR A 794 11.49 -12.54 19.87
N THR A 795 12.22 -13.32 20.70
CA THR A 795 11.62 -14.24 21.68
C THR A 795 10.93 -13.48 22.81
N ALA A 796 11.54 -12.40 23.32
CA ALA A 796 10.93 -11.55 24.34
C ALA A 796 9.67 -10.81 23.81
N GLY A 797 9.66 -10.50 22.52
CA GLY A 797 8.52 -9.91 21.79
C GLY A 797 8.41 -8.40 21.91
N TRP A 798 8.28 -7.75 20.79
CA TRP A 798 8.10 -6.30 20.69
C TRP A 798 6.79 -5.82 21.33
N GLN A 799 6.83 -4.64 21.96
CA GLN A 799 5.70 -4.02 22.65
C GLN A 799 5.50 -2.56 22.18
N PRO A 800 4.28 -2.12 21.84
CA PRO A 800 4.04 -0.75 21.36
C PRO A 800 4.27 0.31 22.43
N LEU A 801 3.96 0.03 23.70
CA LEU A 801 4.18 0.94 24.82
C LEU A 801 5.59 0.73 25.36
N THR A 802 6.48 1.69 25.12
CA THR A 802 7.88 1.55 25.55
C THR A 802 8.06 1.66 27.07
N HIS A 803 7.25 2.48 27.74
CA HIS A 803 7.42 2.87 29.13
C HIS A 803 8.83 3.39 29.44
N ALA A 804 9.52 3.86 28.40
CA ALA A 804 10.85 4.45 28.44
C ALA A 804 10.98 5.54 27.38
N SER A 805 11.87 6.49 27.61
CA SER A 805 12.18 7.59 26.68
C SER A 805 13.63 8.03 26.85
N CYS A 806 14.18 8.71 25.85
CA CYS A 806 15.45 9.42 25.92
C CYS A 806 15.19 10.93 25.96
N ASP A 807 15.94 11.67 26.75
CA ASP A 807 15.89 13.15 26.80
C ASP A 807 16.38 13.78 25.47
N ASN A 808 17.15 13.05 24.68
CA ASN A 808 17.51 13.42 23.31
C ASN A 808 16.56 12.72 22.31
N ALA A 809 15.67 13.47 21.68
CA ALA A 809 14.69 12.97 20.71
C ALA A 809 15.31 12.35 19.44
N LYS A 810 16.63 12.56 19.18
CA LYS A 810 17.37 11.94 18.08
C LYS A 810 17.81 10.50 18.37
N ILE A 811 17.69 10.05 19.63
CA ILE A 811 17.90 8.66 20.04
C ILE A 811 16.52 8.00 20.14
N LEU A 812 16.24 7.11 19.20
CA LEU A 812 14.98 6.36 19.14
C LEU A 812 14.99 5.25 20.19
N VAL A 813 13.83 4.92 20.76
CA VAL A 813 13.66 3.90 21.80
C VAL A 813 12.54 2.94 21.44
N GLU A 814 12.81 1.62 21.48
CA GLU A 814 11.81 0.56 21.42
C GLU A 814 11.92 -0.37 22.62
N ARG A 815 10.86 -1.16 22.87
CA ARG A 815 10.81 -2.13 23.96
C ARG A 815 10.51 -3.52 23.47
N PHE A 816 11.24 -4.50 24.04
CA PHE A 816 10.96 -5.93 23.91
C PHE A 816 10.81 -6.56 25.30
N GLY A 817 9.91 -7.53 25.41
CA GLY A 817 9.65 -8.21 26.67
C GLY A 817 8.58 -7.57 27.56
N PRO A 818 8.40 -8.11 28.79
CA PRO A 818 9.38 -8.90 29.55
C PRO A 818 9.53 -10.36 29.07
N GLU A 819 10.73 -10.92 29.23
CA GLU A 819 10.96 -12.37 29.24
C GLU A 819 10.25 -13.04 30.44
N ALA A 820 10.17 -14.37 30.46
CA ALA A 820 9.55 -15.12 31.57
C ALA A 820 10.21 -14.85 32.95
N ASN A 821 11.50 -14.52 32.97
CA ASN A 821 12.26 -14.13 34.17
C ASN A 821 12.08 -12.64 34.56
N GLY A 822 11.28 -11.88 33.81
CA GLY A 822 11.02 -10.47 34.04
C GLY A 822 12.04 -9.52 33.39
N THR A 823 13.01 -10.01 32.61
CA THR A 823 13.99 -9.16 31.90
C THR A 823 13.30 -8.36 30.77
N VAL A 824 13.61 -7.08 30.68
CA VAL A 824 13.12 -6.15 29.65
C VAL A 824 14.30 -5.63 28.83
N PHE A 825 14.12 -5.50 27.53
CA PHE A 825 15.09 -4.92 26.64
C PHE A 825 14.58 -3.58 26.08
N LEU A 826 15.44 -2.56 26.15
CA LEU A 826 15.23 -1.31 25.44
C LEU A 826 16.24 -1.25 24.30
N THR A 827 15.78 -1.27 23.07
CA THR A 827 16.64 -1.02 21.91
C THR A 827 16.69 0.47 21.63
N LEU A 828 17.87 0.96 21.33
CA LEU A 828 18.18 2.37 21.08
C LEU A 828 18.82 2.49 19.72
N LEU A 829 18.50 3.55 18.96
CA LEU A 829 19.08 3.83 17.65
C LEU A 829 19.34 5.32 17.47
N ASN A 830 20.56 5.66 17.08
CA ASN A 830 20.88 6.98 16.53
C ASN A 830 20.70 6.95 15.00
N ASP A 831 19.57 7.43 14.50
CA ASP A 831 19.26 7.49 13.06
C ASP A 831 19.73 8.81 12.39
N THR A 832 20.85 9.38 12.88
CA THR A 832 21.41 10.64 12.36
C THR A 832 22.84 10.47 11.86
N ALA A 833 23.37 11.49 11.19
CA ALA A 833 24.74 11.53 10.70
C ALA A 833 25.79 11.94 11.74
N ASP A 834 25.36 12.39 12.93
CA ASP A 834 26.24 12.87 14.00
C ASP A 834 26.13 11.97 15.24
N THR A 835 27.18 11.94 16.09
CA THR A 835 27.14 11.29 17.38
C THR A 835 26.09 11.96 18.28
N GLN A 836 25.22 11.16 18.89
CA GLN A 836 24.15 11.61 19.79
C GLN A 836 24.39 11.06 21.21
N SER A 837 24.16 11.91 22.19
CA SER A 837 24.21 11.50 23.59
C SER A 837 22.93 11.95 24.31
N GLY A 838 22.51 11.19 25.30
CA GLY A 838 21.32 11.48 26.11
C GLY A 838 21.18 10.52 27.27
N THR A 839 20.18 10.75 28.11
CA THR A 839 19.81 9.91 29.26
C THR A 839 18.51 9.15 28.94
N VAL A 840 18.58 7.83 28.97
CA VAL A 840 17.40 6.96 28.85
C VAL A 840 16.78 6.79 30.23
N THR A 841 15.49 7.12 30.35
CA THR A 841 14.69 6.93 31.57
C THR A 841 13.60 5.90 31.30
N ALA A 842 13.20 5.13 32.34
CA ALA A 842 12.17 4.12 32.23
C ALA A 842 11.24 4.13 33.46
N ASP A 843 9.95 3.93 33.23
CA ASP A 843 8.97 3.66 34.29
C ASP A 843 9.11 2.20 34.75
N LEU A 844 10.00 1.95 35.71
CA LEU A 844 10.32 0.61 36.21
C LEU A 844 9.07 -0.11 36.73
N LYS A 845 8.12 0.61 37.35
CA LYS A 845 6.88 0.04 37.87
C LYS A 845 5.99 -0.47 36.72
N ALA A 846 5.83 0.33 35.68
CA ALA A 846 5.06 -0.08 34.49
C ALA A 846 5.72 -1.24 33.74
N LEU A 847 7.06 -1.34 33.80
CA LEU A 847 7.81 -2.48 33.26
C LEU A 847 7.81 -3.72 34.16
N GLY A 848 7.20 -3.69 35.35
CA GLY A 848 7.19 -4.79 36.31
C GLY A 848 8.53 -5.01 37.01
N LEU A 849 9.41 -4.01 36.99
CA LEU A 849 10.73 -4.01 37.60
C LEU A 849 10.70 -3.30 38.96
N ASN A 850 11.64 -3.60 39.83
CA ASN A 850 11.81 -2.91 41.10
C ASN A 850 12.89 -1.79 41.00
N GLN A 851 13.11 -1.03 42.08
CA GLN A 851 14.07 0.08 42.07
C GLN A 851 15.55 -0.37 41.96
N ARG A 852 15.86 -1.64 42.18
CA ARG A 852 17.23 -2.20 42.11
C ARG A 852 17.36 -2.97 40.81
N VAL A 853 17.48 -2.26 39.71
CA VAL A 853 17.63 -2.83 38.38
C VAL A 853 19.08 -2.76 37.94
N SER A 854 19.63 -3.89 37.50
CA SER A 854 20.89 -3.91 36.75
C SER A 854 20.61 -3.55 35.30
N ALA A 855 21.46 -2.72 34.70
CA ALA A 855 21.40 -2.38 33.29
C ALA A 855 22.73 -2.72 32.60
N GLN A 856 22.67 -3.49 31.54
CA GLN A 856 23.80 -3.86 30.71
C GLN A 856 23.55 -3.46 29.25
N ALA A 857 24.53 -2.84 28.63
CA ALA A 857 24.55 -2.53 27.21
C ALA A 857 25.11 -3.78 26.47
N LEU A 858 24.27 -4.46 25.68
CA LEU A 858 24.60 -5.77 25.14
C LEU A 858 25.41 -5.72 23.84
N VAL A 859 25.29 -4.64 23.05
CA VAL A 859 26.07 -4.48 21.81
C VAL A 859 27.51 -4.08 22.14
N SER A 860 27.70 -3.09 23.02
CA SER A 860 29.03 -2.65 23.47
C SER A 860 29.65 -3.59 24.52
N GLY A 861 28.85 -4.45 25.15
CA GLY A 861 29.29 -5.35 26.21
C GLY A 861 29.62 -4.66 27.55
N SER A 862 29.29 -3.38 27.70
CA SER A 862 29.63 -2.54 28.87
C SER A 862 28.49 -2.50 29.88
N ALA A 863 28.82 -2.20 31.14
CA ALA A 863 27.80 -1.79 32.12
C ALA A 863 27.24 -0.42 31.73
N ALA A 864 25.93 -0.29 31.76
CA ALA A 864 25.30 1.00 31.50
C ALA A 864 25.61 1.99 32.65
N THR A 865 26.06 3.19 32.32
CA THR A 865 26.44 4.21 33.30
C THR A 865 25.19 4.85 33.92
N PRO A 866 24.92 4.68 35.22
CA PRO A 866 23.77 5.34 35.86
C PRO A 866 23.91 6.85 35.80
N SER A 867 22.80 7.55 35.54
CA SER A 867 22.71 9.02 35.53
C SER A 867 21.36 9.46 36.09
N GLY A 868 21.32 9.99 37.31
CA GLY A 868 20.06 10.36 37.96
C GLY A 868 19.08 9.19 38.09
N HIS A 869 17.93 9.28 37.47
CA HIS A 869 16.91 8.22 37.41
C HIS A 869 16.97 7.35 36.17
N GLY A 870 18.08 7.39 35.40
CA GLY A 870 18.24 6.68 34.14
C GLY A 870 19.66 6.24 33.83
N TRP A 871 19.97 6.06 32.56
CA TRP A 871 21.27 5.59 32.05
C TRP A 871 21.79 6.51 30.95
N GLN A 872 23.05 6.96 31.10
CA GLN A 872 23.74 7.76 30.09
C GLN A 872 24.10 6.91 28.88
N ILE A 873 23.77 7.38 27.68
CA ILE A 873 24.05 6.73 26.41
C ILE A 873 24.75 7.70 25.47
N SER A 874 25.71 7.18 24.71
CA SER A 874 26.33 7.88 23.57
C SER A 874 26.44 6.92 22.40
N LEU A 875 25.84 7.28 21.26
CA LEU A 875 25.75 6.46 20.05
C LEU A 875 26.38 7.19 18.87
N ARG A 876 27.28 6.51 18.14
CA ARG A 876 27.81 7.00 16.87
C ARG A 876 26.70 7.08 15.81
N PRO A 877 26.93 7.72 14.63
CA PRO A 877 25.99 7.69 13.51
C PRO A 877 25.54 6.26 13.17
N GLN A 878 24.24 6.09 12.96
CA GLN A 878 23.60 4.82 12.59
C GLN A 878 23.82 3.65 13.59
N GLN A 879 24.33 3.93 14.78
CA GLN A 879 24.57 2.93 15.83
C GLN A 879 23.31 2.57 16.58
N ALA A 880 23.12 1.28 16.84
CA ALA A 880 22.15 0.76 17.78
C ALA A 880 22.83 0.22 19.07
N GLU A 881 22.09 0.26 20.17
CA GLU A 881 22.45 -0.38 21.45
C GLU A 881 21.22 -1.08 22.03
N VAL A 882 21.46 -2.09 22.85
CA VAL A 882 20.42 -2.82 23.58
C VAL A 882 20.69 -2.71 25.09
N LEU A 883 19.85 -1.98 25.81
CA LEU A 883 19.88 -2.00 27.27
C LEU A 883 19.05 -3.17 27.80
N CYS A 884 19.71 -4.12 28.42
CA CYS A 884 19.10 -5.24 29.14
C CYS A 884 18.85 -4.80 30.59
N LEU A 885 17.57 -4.72 30.97
CA LEU A 885 17.14 -4.39 32.32
C LEU A 885 16.69 -5.66 33.04
N SER A 886 17.38 -6.04 34.12
CA SER A 886 17.07 -7.23 34.90
C SER A 886 17.01 -6.92 36.40
N ARG A 887 16.31 -7.78 37.15
CA ARG A 887 16.19 -7.68 38.60
C ARG A 887 17.53 -7.99 39.29
#